data_5cbba540d0816732593b0d93fe02af1a
#
_entry.id   5cbba540d0816732593b0d93fe02af1a
#
_cell.length_a   1.000
_cell.length_b   1.000
_cell.length_c   1.000
_cell.angle_alpha   90.00
_cell.angle_beta   90.00
_cell.angle_gamma   90.00
#
_symmetry.space_group_name_H-M   'P 1'
#
loop_
_entity.id
_entity.type
_entity.pdbx_description
1 polymer ?
#
loop_
_entity_poly.entity_id
_entity_poly.type
_entity_poly.pdbx_seq_one_letter_code
_entity_poly.pdbx_strand_id
1 'polypeptide(L)'
;MKTYRVIAALLALVMLLGMFSGCSKNGSETTDPANPSNNPGTKTETNDEKAASTSKYAYQAEYLPIPDNVQYVNTSTISGSNLYFTGSIIDGKQTYTDENGEETEYDNYRSALFKMDVETGDCTELTEFQLPEVPEGWMGSTDLNTIQAGADGTLWAIYGSYTYRYNPPADLAEDDSMYNYYEEGENKTGLLHLDADGKEIKRIEFSQTDENGNSFYVSSFFVDNSGNVYLSDWQSVYIYDQDGNKKTTVDLGENGGDLCELKAGVVGVSYYKNDEAKPEESGRVFQEIDPATGKLTGDTVKLPDVAYIFFPGDDVYDIYYDYNGNIYGYKFDTDTKDKVIDWIECDINSNNINSYSILPDGRVIAFESSYDDQAQKNNMQLIVMTRVDAASVVNKTVLTFACMYLDWDMRDAIVKFNRASNTHRIVVRDYSEYNTDDDYNAGIQKLNTEMLSGKLPDMIDINTYNMPVEQYAAKGFLTDLYELIDADADLSRESFVQPVLKALESADGKLYQLPNTFAVSTAIALDKVAGDYDTWNLASVKDAMTKLQDGASVFDVYRTKTDILQTCISRNIDAFVDWENGGAHFDSDEFKALLEFANQFPDTYDWENSTDEENDSAQNRMNSGKQLMTDMYVSSFEDMLYQLTGYNGGVKFVGYPSEDGTSNHAFQIDGAIAISSTCADKTAAWNFMKQFLTEDYQSGYNVWNFPINQKAFDQKMKDAMTEEYQTDENGNVVKDENGNPIRIPKMTYYTTDTGGGVAFAATTETAASTVVIGGSGVNEDGSISIYAMTQEQTDQILDLINATTAVYGYDESILNIISDEAAAYFAGEKSLDDTANMIQSRVNLYVAEQS
;
A
#
# COMPACT_ATOMS: atom_id res chain seq x y z
N MET A 1 -19.04 -15.37 -43.97
CA MET A 1 -19.95 -15.91 -42.93
C MET A 1 -20.08 -17.45 -42.89
N LYS A 2 -19.83 -18.22 -43.90
CA LYS A 2 -19.84 -19.70 -43.79
C LYS A 2 -18.52 -20.31 -43.29
N THR A 3 -17.40 -19.64 -43.52
CA THR A 3 -16.05 -20.15 -43.15
C THR A 3 -15.75 -20.00 -41.65
N TYR A 4 -16.25 -18.95 -40.99
CA TYR A 4 -16.07 -18.75 -39.55
C TYR A 4 -16.88 -19.71 -38.67
N ARG A 5 -18.04 -20.18 -39.15
CA ARG A 5 -18.83 -21.17 -38.40
C ARG A 5 -18.22 -22.58 -38.41
N VAL A 6 -17.41 -22.89 -39.42
CA VAL A 6 -16.70 -24.18 -39.50
C VAL A 6 -15.44 -24.16 -38.60
N ILE A 7 -14.78 -23.01 -38.46
CA ILE A 7 -13.61 -22.84 -37.57
C ILE A 7 -14.05 -22.87 -36.09
N ALA A 8 -15.14 -22.24 -35.75
CA ALA A 8 -15.69 -22.28 -34.39
C ALA A 8 -16.16 -23.69 -33.97
N ALA A 9 -16.77 -24.46 -34.90
CA ALA A 9 -17.15 -25.84 -34.65
C ALA A 9 -15.93 -26.78 -34.53
N LEU A 10 -14.83 -26.51 -35.24
CA LEU A 10 -13.60 -27.27 -35.14
C LEU A 10 -12.83 -26.98 -33.85
N LEU A 11 -12.84 -25.71 -33.37
CA LEU A 11 -12.26 -25.32 -32.06
C LEU A 11 -13.02 -25.91 -30.86
N ALA A 12 -14.37 -25.94 -30.94
CA ALA A 12 -15.17 -26.61 -29.89
C ALA A 12 -14.96 -28.13 -29.86
N LEU A 13 -14.72 -28.76 -31.03
CA LEU A 13 -14.42 -30.21 -31.11
C LEU A 13 -13.01 -30.53 -30.59
N VAL A 14 -12.04 -29.62 -30.73
CA VAL A 14 -10.66 -29.80 -30.21
C VAL A 14 -10.64 -29.61 -28.68
N MET A 15 -11.45 -28.72 -28.10
CA MET A 15 -11.60 -28.59 -26.66
C MET A 15 -12.28 -29.78 -25.99
N LEU A 16 -13.26 -30.42 -26.68
CA LEU A 16 -13.91 -31.64 -26.21
C LEU A 16 -13.02 -32.89 -26.28
N LEU A 17 -12.04 -32.92 -27.17
CA LEU A 17 -11.10 -34.05 -27.32
C LEU A 17 -9.88 -33.92 -26.37
N GLY A 18 -9.61 -32.75 -25.81
CA GLY A 18 -8.55 -32.51 -24.83
C GLY A 18 -8.85 -33.01 -23.41
N MET A 19 -10.12 -33.29 -23.09
CA MET A 19 -10.53 -33.72 -21.74
C MET A 19 -10.48 -35.25 -21.52
N PHE A 20 -10.07 -36.05 -22.51
CA PHE A 20 -10.05 -37.52 -22.41
C PHE A 20 -8.68 -38.19 -22.60
N SER A 21 -7.56 -37.46 -22.45
CA SER A 21 -6.25 -38.05 -22.64
C SER A 21 -5.38 -37.97 -21.36
N GLY A 22 -5.74 -38.68 -20.34
CA GLY A 22 -4.95 -38.67 -19.11
C GLY A 22 -5.30 -39.81 -18.14
N CYS A 23 -5.42 -41.05 -18.62
CA CYS A 23 -5.35 -42.20 -17.72
C CYS A 23 -5.04 -43.48 -18.49
N SER A 24 -3.86 -43.97 -18.43
CA SER A 24 -3.54 -45.42 -18.56
C SER A 24 -2.14 -45.72 -18.05
N LYS A 25 -2.03 -46.47 -16.98
CA LYS A 25 -1.56 -47.89 -16.84
C LYS A 25 -1.13 -48.10 -15.40
N ASN A 26 -1.32 -49.16 -14.70
CA ASN A 26 -1.64 -50.58 -14.91
C ASN A 26 -1.94 -51.21 -13.54
N GLY A 27 -2.71 -52.25 -13.49
CA GLY A 27 -2.68 -53.22 -12.40
C GLY A 27 -4.08 -53.78 -12.02
N SER A 28 -4.30 -54.97 -12.56
CA SER A 28 -5.50 -55.78 -12.34
C SER A 28 -5.72 -56.25 -10.91
N GLU A 29 -6.96 -56.22 -10.42
CA GLU A 29 -7.67 -57.47 -10.11
C GLU A 29 -9.10 -57.20 -9.61
N THR A 30 -9.97 -58.08 -10.04
CA THR A 30 -11.40 -58.25 -9.89
C THR A 30 -11.94 -58.17 -8.46
N THR A 31 -13.19 -57.61 -8.21
CA THR A 31 -14.49 -58.30 -8.08
C THR A 31 -15.55 -57.36 -7.52
N ASP A 32 -16.69 -57.34 -8.25
CA ASP A 32 -18.09 -57.18 -7.87
C ASP A 32 -18.72 -56.00 -7.13
N PRO A 33 -19.92 -55.59 -7.49
CA PRO A 33 -20.53 -54.29 -7.19
C PRO A 33 -21.49 -54.32 -6.02
N ALA A 34 -21.40 -53.31 -5.16
CA ALA A 34 -22.50 -53.00 -4.24
C ALA A 34 -22.49 -51.52 -3.82
N ASN A 35 -23.57 -50.83 -4.23
CA ASN A 35 -24.23 -49.70 -3.57
C ASN A 35 -23.56 -48.29 -3.60
N PRO A 36 -24.20 -47.30 -4.26
CA PRO A 36 -23.76 -45.92 -4.24
C PRO A 36 -24.44 -45.17 -3.07
N SER A 37 -23.73 -44.96 -2.02
CA SER A 37 -24.00 -43.93 -1.04
C SER A 37 -22.67 -43.46 -0.44
N ASN A 38 -21.95 -42.66 -1.15
CA ASN A 38 -20.88 -41.85 -0.58
C ASN A 38 -21.05 -40.42 -1.08
N ASN A 39 -21.56 -39.58 -0.22
CA ASN A 39 -21.25 -38.16 -0.20
C ASN A 39 -19.74 -38.01 -0.44
N PRO A 40 -19.27 -37.15 -1.36
CA PRO A 40 -17.86 -36.84 -1.44
C PRO A 40 -17.51 -36.10 -0.16
N GLY A 41 -16.96 -36.84 0.79
CA GLY A 41 -16.37 -36.26 1.98
C GLY A 41 -15.30 -35.27 1.55
N THR A 42 -15.48 -34.01 1.90
CA THR A 42 -14.46 -32.97 1.83
C THR A 42 -13.16 -33.53 2.40
N LYS A 43 -12.15 -33.68 1.58
CA LYS A 43 -10.82 -33.98 2.08
C LYS A 43 -10.32 -32.73 2.77
N THR A 44 -10.35 -32.73 4.09
CA THR A 44 -9.67 -31.72 4.90
C THR A 44 -8.18 -31.90 4.71
N GLU A 45 -7.45 -30.84 4.40
CA GLU A 45 -5.98 -30.87 4.41
C GLU A 45 -5.48 -31.38 5.76
N THR A 46 -4.44 -32.21 5.74
CA THR A 46 -3.77 -32.59 6.98
C THR A 46 -2.98 -31.39 7.51
N ASN A 47 -2.72 -31.35 8.82
CA ASN A 47 -1.86 -30.31 9.39
C ASN A 47 -0.48 -30.24 8.71
N ASP A 48 0.06 -31.39 8.24
CA ASP A 48 1.33 -31.44 7.52
C ASP A 48 1.26 -30.76 6.15
N GLU A 49 0.11 -30.84 5.44
CA GLU A 49 -0.07 -30.12 4.16
C GLU A 49 -0.28 -28.62 4.39
N LYS A 50 -0.97 -28.23 5.47
CA LYS A 50 -1.12 -26.82 5.87
C LYS A 50 0.19 -26.18 6.34
N ALA A 51 1.08 -26.98 6.92
CA ALA A 51 2.37 -26.53 7.44
C ALA A 51 3.48 -26.44 6.35
N ALA A 52 3.18 -26.79 5.10
CA ALA A 52 4.16 -26.69 4.02
C ALA A 52 4.63 -25.25 3.84
N SER A 53 5.93 -25.02 4.09
CA SER A 53 6.57 -23.72 3.86
C SER A 53 6.52 -23.36 2.38
N THR A 54 6.36 -22.07 2.08
CA THR A 54 6.47 -21.54 0.72
C THR A 54 7.92 -21.34 0.32
N SER A 55 8.85 -21.22 1.27
CA SER A 55 10.27 -21.11 1.03
C SER A 55 10.94 -22.50 0.95
N LYS A 56 12.00 -22.58 0.14
CA LYS A 56 12.73 -23.84 -0.07
C LYS A 56 13.50 -24.30 1.16
N TYR A 57 13.87 -23.39 2.06
CA TYR A 57 14.68 -23.64 3.23
C TYR A 57 14.05 -23.07 4.49
N ALA A 58 14.37 -23.66 5.64
CA ALA A 58 14.09 -23.07 6.93
C ALA A 58 15.33 -22.34 7.46
N TYR A 59 15.11 -21.23 8.18
CA TYR A 59 16.17 -20.44 8.79
C TYR A 59 15.90 -20.27 10.29
N GLN A 60 16.97 -20.23 11.06
CA GLN A 60 16.95 -19.87 12.46
C GLN A 60 17.61 -18.50 12.62
N ALA A 61 16.89 -17.54 13.21
CA ALA A 61 17.40 -16.21 13.48
C ALA A 61 18.06 -16.13 14.86
N GLU A 62 19.23 -15.49 14.93
CA GLU A 62 19.89 -15.07 16.14
C GLU A 62 19.98 -13.54 16.13
N TYR A 63 19.66 -12.91 17.26
CA TYR A 63 19.60 -11.44 17.38
C TYR A 63 20.80 -10.97 18.19
N LEU A 64 21.65 -10.15 17.58
CA LEU A 64 22.82 -9.56 18.21
C LEU A 64 22.59 -8.06 18.41
N PRO A 65 22.85 -7.54 19.63
CA PRO A 65 22.69 -6.11 19.90
C PRO A 65 23.76 -5.30 19.17
N ILE A 66 23.40 -4.13 18.68
CA ILE A 66 24.32 -3.08 18.23
C ILE A 66 24.32 -1.94 19.22
N PRO A 67 25.29 -1.01 19.18
CA PRO A 67 25.35 0.11 20.13
C PRO A 67 24.05 0.92 20.17
N ASP A 68 23.57 1.25 21.37
CA ASP A 68 22.27 1.92 21.60
C ASP A 68 22.15 3.32 20.96
N ASN A 69 23.27 3.96 20.65
CA ASN A 69 23.29 5.27 19.98
C ASN A 69 23.20 5.20 18.46
N VAL A 70 23.23 3.99 17.86
CA VAL A 70 23.00 3.81 16.42
C VAL A 70 21.50 3.92 16.16
N GLN A 71 21.11 4.92 15.39
CA GLN A 71 19.72 5.18 15.06
C GLN A 71 19.33 4.62 13.68
N TYR A 72 20.31 4.49 12.81
CA TYR A 72 20.09 4.03 11.44
C TYR A 72 21.36 3.38 10.88
N VAL A 73 21.21 2.30 10.11
CA VAL A 73 22.31 1.66 9.37
C VAL A 73 22.12 1.93 7.89
N ASN A 74 23.11 2.54 7.24
CA ASN A 74 23.04 2.93 5.84
C ASN A 74 23.43 1.76 4.92
N THR A 75 24.56 1.12 5.22
CA THR A 75 25.12 0.05 4.38
C THR A 75 26.05 -0.84 5.19
N SER A 76 26.25 -2.06 4.70
CA SER A 76 27.14 -3.03 5.33
C SER A 76 27.92 -3.84 4.31
N THR A 77 29.06 -4.38 4.75
CA THR A 77 29.90 -5.30 3.98
C THR A 77 30.57 -6.28 4.92
N ILE A 78 30.99 -7.43 4.42
CA ILE A 78 31.64 -8.46 5.22
C ILE A 78 33.02 -8.82 4.70
N SER A 79 33.97 -9.06 5.61
CA SER A 79 35.29 -9.62 5.31
C SER A 79 35.67 -10.67 6.35
N GLY A 80 35.65 -11.94 5.94
CA GLY A 80 35.80 -13.08 6.88
C GLY A 80 34.64 -13.15 7.88
N SER A 81 34.93 -13.14 9.17
CA SER A 81 33.92 -13.07 10.26
C SER A 81 33.56 -11.63 10.66
N ASN A 82 34.23 -10.62 10.10
CA ASN A 82 33.97 -9.23 10.47
C ASN A 82 32.95 -8.60 9.55
N LEU A 83 31.85 -8.12 10.14
CA LEU A 83 30.87 -7.26 9.53
C LEU A 83 31.30 -5.81 9.74
N TYR A 84 31.32 -5.03 8.67
CA TYR A 84 31.54 -3.59 8.73
C TYR A 84 30.26 -2.91 8.29
N PHE A 85 29.81 -1.87 9.01
CA PHE A 85 28.63 -1.12 8.65
C PHE A 85 28.78 0.35 8.95
N THR A 86 28.15 1.17 8.14
CA THR A 86 28.03 2.61 8.38
C THR A 86 26.67 2.92 8.94
N GLY A 87 26.59 3.88 9.83
CA GLY A 87 25.33 4.27 10.43
C GLY A 87 25.32 5.72 10.92
N SER A 88 24.11 6.22 11.13
CA SER A 88 23.89 7.50 11.80
C SER A 88 23.75 7.27 13.29
N ILE A 89 24.52 7.99 14.08
CA ILE A 89 24.49 7.90 15.55
C ILE A 89 24.15 9.24 16.17
N ILE A 90 23.52 9.20 17.36
CA ILE A 90 23.34 10.39 18.19
C ILE A 90 24.66 10.71 18.87
N ASP A 91 25.21 11.91 18.63
CA ASP A 91 26.43 12.44 19.20
C ASP A 91 26.15 13.77 19.94
N GLY A 92 25.42 13.68 21.05
CA GLY A 92 25.04 14.82 21.86
C GLY A 92 23.79 15.54 21.37
N LYS A 93 23.63 16.78 21.84
CA LYS A 93 22.50 17.66 21.45
C LYS A 93 23.02 18.98 20.92
N GLN A 94 22.27 19.56 19.99
CA GLN A 94 22.48 20.93 19.52
C GLN A 94 21.24 21.79 19.84
N THR A 95 21.50 23.05 20.18
CA THR A 95 20.43 24.02 20.44
C THR A 95 20.24 24.90 19.23
N TYR A 96 19.02 25.01 18.75
CA TYR A 96 18.62 25.98 17.75
C TYR A 96 17.83 27.09 18.45
N THR A 97 18.17 28.34 18.14
CA THR A 97 17.41 29.50 18.61
C THR A 97 16.66 30.09 17.42
N ASP A 98 15.36 30.15 17.50
CA ASP A 98 14.52 30.74 16.45
C ASP A 98 14.61 32.28 16.42
N GLU A 99 13.94 32.91 15.47
CA GLU A 99 13.91 34.38 15.31
C GLU A 99 13.24 35.11 16.48
N ASN A 100 12.40 34.39 17.28
CA ASN A 100 11.75 34.93 18.47
C ASN A 100 12.62 34.80 19.72
N GLY A 101 13.75 34.10 19.62
CA GLY A 101 14.68 33.80 20.70
C GLY A 101 14.30 32.59 21.52
N GLU A 102 13.40 31.73 21.02
CA GLU A 102 13.09 30.44 21.65
C GLU A 102 14.19 29.42 21.32
N GLU A 103 14.70 28.74 22.36
CA GLU A 103 15.72 27.72 22.25
C GLU A 103 15.06 26.34 22.20
N THR A 104 15.30 25.58 21.12
CA THR A 104 14.85 24.18 20.98
C THR A 104 16.08 23.28 20.88
N GLU A 105 16.12 22.23 21.71
CA GLU A 105 17.17 21.21 21.66
C GLU A 105 16.79 20.09 20.71
N TYR A 106 17.71 19.75 19.81
CA TYR A 106 17.63 18.60 18.91
C TYR A 106 18.81 17.67 19.11
N ASP A 107 18.60 16.38 18.84
CA ASP A 107 19.71 15.43 18.80
C ASP A 107 20.68 15.79 17.66
N ASN A 108 21.96 15.77 17.96
CA ASN A 108 23.00 15.96 16.98
C ASN A 108 23.39 14.60 16.38
N TYR A 109 23.35 14.48 15.07
CA TYR A 109 23.66 13.24 14.36
C TYR A 109 25.02 13.35 13.66
N ARG A 110 25.75 12.23 13.66
CA ARG A 110 26.93 12.08 12.81
C ARG A 110 27.01 10.70 12.19
N SER A 111 27.67 10.59 11.08
CA SER A 111 28.00 9.33 10.43
C SER A 111 29.13 8.61 11.18
N ALA A 112 29.03 7.30 11.32
CA ALA A 112 30.02 6.45 11.99
C ALA A 112 30.24 5.15 11.22
N LEU A 113 31.42 4.56 11.38
CA LEU A 113 31.81 3.25 10.85
C LEU A 113 32.05 2.28 11.99
N PHE A 114 31.47 1.11 11.90
CA PHE A 114 31.58 0.06 12.91
C PHE A 114 32.21 -1.22 12.32
N LYS A 115 32.89 -1.95 13.18
CA LYS A 115 33.36 -3.31 12.97
C LYS A 115 32.74 -4.22 14.02
N MET A 116 32.09 -5.31 13.57
CA MET A 116 31.45 -6.28 14.45
C MET A 116 31.85 -7.70 14.08
N ASP A 117 32.25 -8.48 15.05
CA ASP A 117 32.45 -9.93 14.87
C ASP A 117 31.08 -10.62 14.95
N VAL A 118 30.63 -11.25 13.87
CA VAL A 118 29.29 -11.87 13.79
C VAL A 118 29.16 -13.15 14.62
N GLU A 119 30.26 -13.73 15.08
CA GLU A 119 30.23 -14.95 15.93
C GLU A 119 30.14 -14.58 17.43
N THR A 120 30.72 -13.46 17.84
CA THR A 120 30.75 -13.05 19.25
C THR A 120 29.80 -11.92 19.57
N GLY A 121 29.38 -11.12 18.57
CA GLY A 121 28.61 -9.90 18.73
C GLY A 121 29.44 -8.69 19.22
N ASP A 122 30.77 -8.83 19.35
CA ASP A 122 31.64 -7.72 19.75
C ASP A 122 31.63 -6.63 18.68
N CYS A 123 31.15 -5.44 19.04
CA CYS A 123 31.03 -4.29 18.13
C CYS A 123 31.91 -3.12 18.58
N THR A 124 32.64 -2.50 17.66
CA THR A 124 33.56 -1.39 17.95
C THR A 124 33.44 -0.33 16.86
N GLU A 125 33.34 0.93 17.27
CA GLU A 125 33.44 2.07 16.36
C GLU A 125 34.88 2.27 15.87
N LEU A 126 35.05 2.43 14.56
CA LEU A 126 36.34 2.72 13.94
C LEU A 126 36.51 4.22 13.79
N THR A 127 37.55 4.79 14.43
CA THR A 127 37.74 6.26 14.56
C THR A 127 39.10 6.74 14.05
N GLU A 128 39.88 5.86 13.40
CA GLU A 128 41.23 6.23 12.94
C GLU A 128 41.23 6.88 11.53
N PHE A 129 40.12 7.49 11.13
CA PHE A 129 39.97 8.34 9.96
C PHE A 129 39.17 9.59 10.32
N GLN A 130 39.15 10.60 9.47
CA GLN A 130 38.38 11.83 9.69
C GLN A 130 37.56 12.15 8.45
N LEU A 131 36.27 12.49 8.65
CA LEU A 131 35.44 13.07 7.60
C LEU A 131 35.66 14.59 7.51
N PRO A 132 35.37 15.23 6.36
CA PRO A 132 35.34 16.67 6.26
C PRO A 132 34.39 17.28 7.29
N GLU A 133 34.82 18.31 8.00
CA GLU A 133 33.96 19.03 8.95
C GLU A 133 33.06 20.03 8.21
N VAL A 134 31.84 20.20 8.72
CA VAL A 134 30.96 21.29 8.30
C VAL A 134 31.57 22.61 8.76
N PRO A 135 31.81 23.60 7.87
CA PRO A 135 32.45 24.86 8.24
C PRO A 135 31.63 25.64 9.27
N GLU A 136 32.30 26.38 10.14
CA GLU A 136 31.62 27.23 11.13
C GLU A 136 30.64 28.22 10.45
N GLY A 137 29.39 28.25 10.94
CA GLY A 137 28.32 29.09 10.38
C GLY A 137 27.61 28.50 9.15
N TRP A 138 27.92 27.27 8.82
CA TRP A 138 27.18 26.48 7.81
C TRP A 138 26.40 25.37 8.51
N MET A 139 25.30 24.96 7.86
CA MET A 139 24.51 23.77 8.20
C MET A 139 24.84 22.65 7.21
N GLY A 140 24.49 21.43 7.53
CA GLY A 140 24.68 20.28 6.66
C GLY A 140 25.29 19.08 7.38
N SER A 141 25.73 18.09 6.62
CA SER A 141 26.34 16.86 7.14
C SER A 141 27.48 16.38 6.25
N THR A 142 28.28 15.49 6.81
CA THR A 142 29.23 14.67 6.05
C THR A 142 28.97 13.22 6.42
N ASP A 143 28.57 12.42 5.42
CA ASP A 143 28.08 11.07 5.62
C ASP A 143 28.90 10.02 4.88
N LEU A 144 29.04 8.85 5.49
CA LEU A 144 29.53 7.64 4.85
C LEU A 144 28.35 6.97 4.16
N ASN A 145 28.29 7.07 2.83
CA ASN A 145 27.11 6.62 2.07
C ASN A 145 27.14 5.11 1.78
N THR A 146 28.30 4.59 1.40
CA THR A 146 28.44 3.18 1.01
C THR A 146 29.82 2.67 1.42
N ILE A 147 29.88 1.40 1.84
CA ILE A 147 31.11 0.70 2.19
C ILE A 147 31.21 -0.63 1.46
N GLN A 148 32.42 -1.02 1.06
CA GLN A 148 32.75 -2.32 0.51
C GLN A 148 34.11 -2.82 1.03
N ALA A 149 34.17 -4.12 1.33
CA ALA A 149 35.42 -4.79 1.64
C ALA A 149 36.15 -5.18 0.36
N GLY A 150 37.44 -4.85 0.26
CA GLY A 150 38.35 -5.33 -0.78
C GLY A 150 38.72 -6.79 -0.53
N ALA A 151 39.14 -7.49 -1.59
CA ALA A 151 39.59 -8.89 -1.51
C ALA A 151 40.84 -9.08 -0.63
N ASP A 152 41.59 -8.05 -0.39
CA ASP A 152 42.76 -8.01 0.47
C ASP A 152 42.42 -7.74 1.96
N GLY A 153 41.12 -7.60 2.29
CA GLY A 153 40.60 -7.30 3.62
C GLY A 153 40.67 -5.83 4.00
N THR A 154 41.04 -4.94 3.09
CA THR A 154 40.91 -3.50 3.28
C THR A 154 39.47 -3.04 3.08
N LEU A 155 39.15 -1.81 3.47
CA LEU A 155 37.80 -1.24 3.34
C LEU A 155 37.87 -0.02 2.41
N TRP A 156 36.81 0.09 1.63
CA TRP A 156 36.58 1.23 0.77
C TRP A 156 35.23 1.85 1.13
N ALA A 157 35.20 3.17 1.32
CA ALA A 157 33.98 3.87 1.70
C ALA A 157 33.85 5.19 0.93
N ILE A 158 32.65 5.44 0.39
CA ILE A 158 32.32 6.74 -0.19
C ILE A 158 31.78 7.64 0.91
N TYR A 159 32.30 8.85 0.99
CA TYR A 159 31.73 9.92 1.77
C TYR A 159 31.21 11.04 0.88
N GLY A 160 30.11 11.66 1.32
CA GLY A 160 29.57 12.88 0.73
C GLY A 160 29.41 13.96 1.79
N SER A 161 29.80 15.19 1.45
CA SER A 161 29.55 16.36 2.29
C SER A 161 28.61 17.32 1.58
N TYR A 162 27.55 17.69 2.26
CA TYR A 162 26.58 18.69 1.80
C TYR A 162 26.50 19.80 2.84
N THR A 163 26.76 21.03 2.43
CA THR A 163 26.71 22.20 3.32
C THR A 163 25.89 23.32 2.70
N TYR A 164 25.14 24.01 3.54
CA TYR A 164 24.30 25.14 3.13
C TYR A 164 24.18 26.13 4.27
N ARG A 165 23.77 27.37 3.97
CA ARG A 165 23.38 28.36 4.97
C ARG A 165 22.18 29.16 4.47
N TYR A 166 21.34 29.56 5.41
CA TYR A 166 20.24 30.47 5.18
C TYR A 166 20.73 31.90 5.39
N ASN A 167 20.63 32.74 4.39
CA ASN A 167 21.16 34.10 4.43
C ASN A 167 20.15 35.10 3.83
N PRO A 168 18.99 35.31 4.51
CA PRO A 168 17.97 36.22 4.05
C PRO A 168 18.40 37.68 4.17
N PRO A 169 17.90 38.61 3.31
CA PRO A 169 18.07 40.03 3.50
C PRO A 169 17.34 40.50 4.76
N ALA A 170 17.84 41.58 5.38
CA ALA A 170 17.27 42.12 6.61
C ALA A 170 15.83 42.68 6.47
N ASP A 171 15.36 42.87 5.24
CA ASP A 171 14.07 43.39 4.84
C ASP A 171 13.29 42.38 3.96
N LEU A 172 13.36 41.08 4.34
CA LEU A 172 12.61 40.01 3.66
C LEU A 172 11.12 40.34 3.64
N ALA A 173 10.51 40.28 2.44
CA ALA A 173 9.06 40.44 2.33
C ALA A 173 8.35 39.15 2.74
N GLU A 174 7.16 39.26 3.35
CA GLU A 174 6.39 38.11 3.84
C GLU A 174 5.99 37.11 2.73
N ASP A 175 5.99 37.56 1.48
CA ASP A 175 5.65 36.75 0.30
C ASP A 175 6.89 36.20 -0.45
N ASP A 176 8.09 36.49 0.03
CA ASP A 176 9.32 35.95 -0.57
C ASP A 176 9.54 34.47 -0.16
N SER A 177 9.80 33.63 -1.14
CA SER A 177 10.10 32.23 -0.90
C SER A 177 11.43 32.07 -0.15
N MET A 178 11.40 31.46 1.04
CA MET A 178 12.60 31.15 1.83
C MET A 178 13.66 30.38 1.04
N TYR A 179 13.26 29.59 0.04
CA TYR A 179 14.18 28.81 -0.79
C TYR A 179 15.15 29.66 -1.61
N ASN A 180 14.82 30.93 -1.86
CA ASN A 180 15.66 31.84 -2.65
C ASN A 180 16.89 32.32 -1.88
N TYR A 181 16.95 32.08 -0.57
CA TYR A 181 18.01 32.59 0.32
C TYR A 181 18.88 31.49 0.92
N TYR A 182 18.77 30.27 0.43
CA TYR A 182 19.72 29.22 0.73
C TYR A 182 20.95 29.34 -0.17
N GLU A 183 22.11 29.52 0.43
CA GLU A 183 23.39 29.43 -0.26
C GLU A 183 23.96 28.03 -0.11
N GLU A 184 24.28 27.37 -1.22
CA GLU A 184 24.99 26.09 -1.17
C GLU A 184 26.46 26.33 -0.90
N GLY A 185 27.03 25.51 0.00
CA GLY A 185 28.46 25.53 0.32
C GLY A 185 29.29 24.66 -0.61
N GLU A 186 30.52 24.41 -0.24
CA GLU A 186 31.40 23.51 -0.97
C GLU A 186 31.00 22.05 -0.62
N ASN A 187 30.32 21.39 -1.57
CA ASN A 187 29.97 19.98 -1.46
C ASN A 187 31.21 19.14 -1.84
N LYS A 188 31.50 18.08 -1.09
CA LYS A 188 32.66 17.20 -1.32
C LYS A 188 32.18 15.77 -1.45
N THR A 189 32.67 15.08 -2.46
CA THR A 189 32.52 13.64 -2.61
C THR A 189 33.91 13.02 -2.69
N GLY A 190 34.16 11.98 -1.92
CA GLY A 190 35.44 11.31 -1.94
C GLY A 190 35.35 9.84 -1.54
N LEU A 191 36.48 9.16 -1.74
CA LEU A 191 36.63 7.75 -1.43
C LEU A 191 37.73 7.62 -0.38
N LEU A 192 37.42 6.92 0.70
CA LEU A 192 38.36 6.50 1.73
C LEU A 192 38.80 5.08 1.46
N HIS A 193 40.10 4.82 1.48
CA HIS A 193 40.69 3.50 1.54
C HIS A 193 41.25 3.31 2.94
N LEU A 194 40.74 2.34 3.69
CA LEU A 194 41.03 2.08 5.09
C LEU A 194 41.61 0.67 5.25
N ASP A 195 42.45 0.44 6.25
CA ASP A 195 42.79 -0.92 6.65
C ASP A 195 41.61 -1.59 7.42
N ALA A 196 41.76 -2.86 7.78
CA ALA A 196 40.72 -3.64 8.45
C ALA A 196 40.37 -3.10 9.87
N ASP A 197 41.14 -2.21 10.42
CA ASP A 197 40.94 -1.57 11.73
C ASP A 197 40.51 -0.11 11.59
N GLY A 198 40.19 0.32 10.36
CA GLY A 198 39.64 1.65 10.07
C GLY A 198 40.65 2.76 9.94
N LYS A 199 41.94 2.43 9.91
CA LYS A 199 42.98 3.46 9.74
C LYS A 199 43.05 3.89 8.27
N GLU A 200 43.04 5.19 8.04
CA GLU A 200 43.14 5.75 6.70
C GLU A 200 44.48 5.40 6.04
N ILE A 201 44.41 4.65 4.95
CA ILE A 201 45.53 4.36 4.05
C ILE A 201 45.65 5.48 3.03
N LYS A 202 44.50 5.88 2.45
CA LYS A 202 44.48 6.88 1.38
C LYS A 202 43.09 7.53 1.29
N ARG A 203 43.08 8.77 0.78
CA ARG A 203 41.86 9.51 0.44
C ARG A 203 41.95 9.96 -1.03
N ILE A 204 40.85 9.83 -1.73
CA ILE A 204 40.70 10.29 -3.12
C ILE A 204 39.50 11.24 -3.12
N GLU A 205 39.73 12.49 -3.48
CA GLU A 205 38.65 13.47 -3.66
C GLU A 205 38.26 13.55 -5.14
N PHE A 206 36.96 13.58 -5.40
CA PHE A 206 36.42 13.68 -6.76
C PHE A 206 36.05 15.13 -7.07
N SER A 207 36.13 15.50 -8.35
CA SER A 207 35.59 16.76 -8.80
C SER A 207 34.09 16.78 -8.63
N GLN A 208 33.52 17.89 -8.17
CA GLN A 208 32.07 18.07 -8.02
C GLN A 208 31.33 18.13 -9.37
N THR A 209 32.07 18.35 -10.46
CA THR A 209 31.49 18.39 -11.79
C THR A 209 32.26 17.47 -12.74
N ASP A 210 31.53 16.88 -13.67
CA ASP A 210 32.10 16.15 -14.80
C ASP A 210 32.87 17.10 -15.76
N GLU A 211 33.43 16.53 -16.83
CA GLU A 211 34.17 17.28 -17.87
C GLU A 211 33.29 18.32 -18.62
N ASN A 212 31.94 18.20 -18.51
CA ASN A 212 30.95 19.07 -19.13
C ASN A 212 30.39 20.13 -18.15
N GLY A 213 30.79 20.07 -16.87
CA GLY A 213 30.32 20.97 -15.82
C GLY A 213 29.02 20.55 -15.15
N ASN A 214 28.54 19.30 -15.37
CA ASN A 214 27.38 18.74 -14.66
C ASN A 214 27.83 18.25 -13.28
N SER A 215 26.91 18.27 -12.30
CA SER A 215 27.19 17.76 -10.97
C SER A 215 27.53 16.27 -11.02
N PHE A 216 28.64 15.88 -10.40
CA PHE A 216 29.07 14.50 -10.30
C PHE A 216 28.37 13.86 -9.09
N TYR A 217 27.48 12.94 -9.33
CA TYR A 217 26.75 12.17 -8.32
C TYR A 217 27.12 10.70 -8.44
N VAL A 218 27.49 10.06 -7.34
CA VAL A 218 27.78 8.63 -7.31
C VAL A 218 26.54 7.89 -6.85
N SER A 219 25.90 7.16 -7.76
CA SER A 219 24.74 6.33 -7.48
C SER A 219 25.12 4.97 -6.87
N SER A 220 26.24 4.40 -7.32
CA SER A 220 26.74 3.13 -6.79
C SER A 220 28.25 3.00 -7.00
N PHE A 221 28.92 2.13 -6.21
CA PHE A 221 30.32 1.82 -6.41
C PHE A 221 30.62 0.34 -6.10
N PHE A 222 31.66 -0.18 -6.76
CA PHE A 222 32.23 -1.51 -6.49
C PHE A 222 33.75 -1.48 -6.56
N VAL A 223 34.38 -2.46 -5.88
CA VAL A 223 35.84 -2.69 -5.93
C VAL A 223 36.07 -4.13 -6.33
N ASP A 224 36.74 -4.36 -7.46
CA ASP A 224 37.05 -5.70 -7.95
C ASP A 224 38.23 -6.37 -7.20
N ASN A 225 38.45 -7.65 -7.46
CA ASN A 225 39.54 -8.42 -6.85
C ASN A 225 40.96 -7.90 -7.18
N SER A 226 41.07 -6.98 -8.15
CA SER A 226 42.33 -6.36 -8.53
C SER A 226 42.54 -4.98 -7.91
N GLY A 227 41.57 -4.51 -7.11
CA GLY A 227 41.57 -3.19 -6.49
C GLY A 227 41.19 -2.06 -7.46
N ASN A 228 40.54 -2.36 -8.61
CA ASN A 228 39.94 -1.30 -9.41
C ASN A 228 38.63 -0.85 -8.76
N VAL A 229 38.42 0.46 -8.74
CA VAL A 229 37.22 1.10 -8.18
C VAL A 229 36.32 1.56 -9.32
N TYR A 230 35.08 1.14 -9.31
CA TYR A 230 34.05 1.48 -10.27
C TYR A 230 33.05 2.42 -9.59
N LEU A 231 32.84 3.59 -10.16
CA LEU A 231 31.87 4.58 -9.69
C LEU A 231 30.84 4.81 -10.79
N SER A 232 29.56 4.73 -10.48
CA SER A 232 28.48 4.98 -11.44
C SER A 232 27.73 6.25 -11.12
N ASP A 233 27.40 7.04 -12.16
CA ASP A 233 26.42 8.10 -12.13
C ASP A 233 25.13 7.73 -12.89
N TRP A 234 24.88 6.43 -13.10
CA TRP A 234 23.81 5.80 -13.85
C TRP A 234 24.01 5.82 -15.37
N GLN A 235 24.51 6.89 -15.99
CA GLN A 235 24.77 6.97 -17.43
C GLN A 235 26.20 6.55 -17.80
N SER A 236 27.12 6.62 -16.84
CA SER A 236 28.52 6.29 -17.05
C SER A 236 29.11 5.54 -15.86
N VAL A 237 30.08 4.68 -16.14
CA VAL A 237 30.91 4.06 -15.10
C VAL A 237 32.34 4.54 -15.23
N TYR A 238 32.83 5.19 -14.18
CA TYR A 238 34.19 5.70 -14.06
C TYR A 238 35.07 4.68 -13.36
N ILE A 239 36.14 4.24 -13.99
CA ILE A 239 37.04 3.21 -13.44
C ILE A 239 38.36 3.84 -13.03
N TYR A 240 38.73 3.64 -11.76
CA TYR A 240 39.96 4.10 -11.16
C TYR A 240 40.83 2.91 -10.75
N ASP A 241 42.14 3.12 -10.69
CA ASP A 241 43.06 2.17 -10.03
C ASP A 241 43.07 2.40 -8.50
N GLN A 242 43.69 1.49 -7.77
CA GLN A 242 43.83 1.59 -6.30
C GLN A 242 44.57 2.88 -5.84
N ASP A 243 45.25 3.57 -6.76
CA ASP A 243 45.93 4.82 -6.51
C ASP A 243 45.04 6.04 -6.80
N GLY A 244 43.80 5.86 -7.25
CA GLY A 244 42.85 6.91 -7.55
C GLY A 244 43.10 7.57 -8.91
N ASN A 245 43.88 6.94 -9.79
CA ASN A 245 44.06 7.45 -11.14
C ASN A 245 42.92 6.90 -12.00
N LYS A 246 42.24 7.81 -12.70
CA LYS A 246 41.19 7.41 -13.66
C LYS A 246 41.80 6.60 -14.80
N LYS A 247 41.36 5.35 -14.98
CA LYS A 247 41.80 4.44 -16.03
C LYS A 247 41.01 4.67 -17.32
N THR A 248 39.69 4.66 -17.18
CA THR A 248 38.76 4.78 -18.32
C THR A 248 37.35 5.11 -17.85
N THR A 249 36.45 5.35 -18.81
CA THR A 249 35.01 5.53 -18.58
C THR A 249 34.26 4.60 -19.52
N VAL A 250 33.20 3.96 -19.00
CA VAL A 250 32.21 3.20 -19.77
C VAL A 250 30.99 4.10 -19.95
N ASP A 251 30.62 4.36 -21.19
CA ASP A 251 29.40 5.10 -21.54
C ASP A 251 28.27 4.09 -21.69
N LEU A 252 27.21 4.20 -20.86
CA LEU A 252 26.02 3.34 -20.86
C LEU A 252 24.89 3.90 -21.73
N GLY A 253 25.06 5.12 -22.24
CA GLY A 253 24.10 5.80 -23.10
C GLY A 253 22.86 6.31 -22.34
N GLU A 254 21.82 6.66 -23.10
CA GLU A 254 20.59 7.28 -22.54
C GLU A 254 19.78 6.33 -21.64
N ASN A 255 19.89 5.02 -21.84
CA ASN A 255 19.15 4.03 -21.05
C ASN A 255 19.80 3.75 -19.68
N GLY A 256 21.06 4.18 -19.49
CA GLY A 256 21.77 3.97 -18.23
C GLY A 256 21.94 2.51 -17.85
N GLY A 257 22.29 2.28 -16.58
CA GLY A 257 22.37 0.94 -15.99
C GLY A 257 22.94 0.96 -14.57
N ASP A 258 22.63 -0.08 -13.82
CA ASP A 258 23.07 -0.23 -12.44
C ASP A 258 24.31 -1.09 -12.36
N LEU A 259 25.33 -0.61 -11.63
CA LEU A 259 26.48 -1.45 -11.29
C LEU A 259 26.02 -2.62 -10.41
N CYS A 260 26.46 -3.82 -10.73
CA CYS A 260 26.20 -4.98 -9.89
C CYS A 260 27.31 -6.03 -10.01
N GLU A 261 27.35 -6.90 -9.03
CA GLU A 261 28.27 -8.02 -8.92
C GLU A 261 27.46 -9.32 -8.88
N LEU A 262 27.49 -10.10 -9.95
CA LEU A 262 26.81 -11.41 -9.99
C LEU A 262 27.72 -12.55 -9.50
N LYS A 263 29.02 -12.33 -9.52
CA LYS A 263 30.02 -13.25 -9.01
C LYS A 263 31.07 -12.45 -8.29
N ALA A 264 31.46 -12.89 -7.10
CA ALA A 264 32.40 -12.17 -6.26
C ALA A 264 33.66 -11.70 -7.02
N GLY A 265 33.86 -10.38 -7.02
CA GLY A 265 34.97 -9.72 -7.71
C GLY A 265 34.80 -9.54 -9.24
N VAL A 266 33.63 -9.83 -9.80
CA VAL A 266 33.31 -9.59 -11.22
C VAL A 266 32.25 -8.50 -11.32
N VAL A 267 32.69 -7.29 -11.67
CA VAL A 267 31.81 -6.12 -11.76
C VAL A 267 31.28 -5.95 -13.18
N GLY A 268 30.01 -5.68 -13.29
CA GLY A 268 29.33 -5.40 -14.55
C GLY A 268 28.14 -4.46 -14.35
N VAL A 269 27.32 -4.36 -15.38
CA VAL A 269 26.14 -3.50 -15.41
C VAL A 269 24.91 -4.32 -15.68
N SER A 270 23.86 -4.09 -14.92
CA SER A 270 22.53 -4.55 -15.30
C SER A 270 21.77 -3.41 -15.98
N TYR A 271 21.14 -3.70 -17.11
CA TYR A 271 20.36 -2.74 -17.89
C TYR A 271 19.22 -3.42 -18.63
N TYR A 272 18.23 -2.65 -19.07
CA TYR A 272 17.14 -3.18 -19.88
C TYR A 272 17.52 -3.15 -21.36
N LYS A 273 17.66 -4.32 -21.98
CA LYS A 273 17.90 -4.47 -23.41
C LYS A 273 16.57 -4.47 -24.15
N ASN A 274 16.39 -3.52 -25.05
CA ASN A 274 15.23 -3.48 -25.93
C ASN A 274 15.65 -3.91 -27.36
N ASP A 275 15.14 -5.01 -27.86
CA ASP A 275 15.38 -5.51 -29.23
C ASP A 275 14.07 -5.45 -30.02
N GLU A 276 13.88 -4.34 -30.76
CA GLU A 276 12.67 -4.14 -31.58
C GLU A 276 12.46 -5.21 -32.66
N ALA A 277 13.56 -5.87 -33.10
CA ALA A 277 13.52 -6.91 -34.12
C ALA A 277 13.17 -8.30 -33.53
N LYS A 278 13.44 -8.46 -32.24
CA LYS A 278 13.23 -9.70 -31.49
C LYS A 278 12.73 -9.36 -30.07
N PRO A 279 11.47 -9.00 -29.91
CA PRO A 279 10.92 -8.63 -28.61
C PRO A 279 11.11 -9.72 -27.53
N GLU A 280 11.19 -10.99 -27.93
CA GLU A 280 11.46 -12.12 -27.03
C GLU A 280 12.91 -12.15 -26.47
N GLU A 281 13.83 -11.40 -27.05
CA GLU A 281 15.19 -11.19 -26.56
C GLU A 281 15.31 -9.89 -25.74
N SER A 282 14.24 -9.11 -25.61
CA SER A 282 14.17 -7.96 -24.73
C SER A 282 14.04 -8.39 -23.28
N GLY A 283 14.50 -7.53 -22.35
CA GLY A 283 14.42 -7.79 -20.92
C GLY A 283 15.66 -7.30 -20.19
N ARG A 284 15.68 -7.47 -18.87
CA ARG A 284 16.82 -7.11 -18.04
C ARG A 284 17.98 -8.07 -18.29
N VAL A 285 19.16 -7.53 -18.50
CA VAL A 285 20.40 -8.28 -18.76
C VAL A 285 21.54 -7.74 -17.93
N PHE A 286 22.53 -8.60 -17.69
CA PHE A 286 23.84 -8.24 -17.14
C PHE A 286 24.93 -8.39 -18.19
N GLN A 287 25.92 -7.51 -18.14
CA GLN A 287 27.12 -7.62 -18.97
C GLN A 287 28.34 -7.15 -18.18
N GLU A 288 29.43 -7.94 -18.25
CA GLU A 288 30.67 -7.62 -17.54
C GLU A 288 31.39 -6.39 -18.13
N ILE A 289 32.13 -5.70 -17.29
CA ILE A 289 32.99 -4.58 -17.67
C ILE A 289 34.44 -5.07 -17.75
N ASP A 290 35.13 -4.81 -18.85
CA ASP A 290 36.59 -4.89 -18.92
C ASP A 290 37.22 -3.60 -18.38
N PRO A 291 37.88 -3.61 -17.20
CA PRO A 291 38.46 -2.42 -16.62
C PRO A 291 39.68 -1.87 -17.38
N ALA A 292 40.24 -2.63 -18.30
CA ALA A 292 41.39 -2.19 -19.08
C ALA A 292 40.98 -1.36 -20.32
N THR A 293 39.85 -1.70 -20.92
CA THR A 293 39.36 -1.06 -22.14
C THR A 293 38.17 -0.14 -21.95
N GLY A 294 37.47 -0.24 -20.81
CA GLY A 294 36.23 0.48 -20.57
C GLY A 294 35.08 0.04 -21.46
N LYS A 295 35.03 -1.23 -21.78
CA LYS A 295 33.98 -1.79 -22.65
C LYS A 295 33.21 -2.88 -21.94
N LEU A 296 31.91 -2.97 -22.26
CA LEU A 296 31.12 -4.13 -21.92
C LEU A 296 31.63 -5.33 -22.73
N THR A 297 31.84 -6.46 -22.08
CA THR A 297 32.44 -7.66 -22.65
C THR A 297 31.59 -8.89 -22.43
N GLY A 298 31.86 -9.93 -23.25
CA GLY A 298 31.09 -11.16 -23.16
C GLY A 298 29.70 -11.09 -23.78
N ASP A 299 28.96 -12.18 -23.66
CA ASP A 299 27.55 -12.26 -24.02
C ASP A 299 26.70 -11.68 -22.87
N THR A 300 25.52 -11.13 -23.18
CA THR A 300 24.56 -10.70 -22.16
C THR A 300 23.99 -11.91 -21.43
N VAL A 301 23.89 -11.81 -20.12
CA VAL A 301 23.22 -12.80 -19.27
C VAL A 301 21.82 -12.28 -18.94
N LYS A 302 20.78 -13.07 -19.20
CA LYS A 302 19.41 -12.69 -18.87
C LYS A 302 19.20 -12.74 -17.36
N LEU A 303 18.61 -11.68 -16.82
CA LEU A 303 18.22 -11.55 -15.42
C LEU A 303 16.69 -11.61 -15.28
N PRO A 304 16.15 -11.91 -14.08
CA PRO A 304 14.73 -11.73 -13.81
C PRO A 304 14.31 -10.26 -13.98
N ASP A 305 13.29 -9.99 -14.81
CA ASP A 305 12.83 -8.63 -15.12
C ASP A 305 12.33 -7.87 -13.89
N VAL A 306 11.83 -8.61 -12.89
CA VAL A 306 11.27 -8.08 -11.64
C VAL A 306 12.31 -7.72 -10.58
N ALA A 307 13.60 -8.03 -10.82
CA ALA A 307 14.65 -7.87 -9.82
C ALA A 307 15.41 -6.56 -10.01
N TYR A 308 15.64 -5.84 -8.89
CA TYR A 308 16.41 -4.59 -8.87
C TYR A 308 17.70 -4.70 -8.06
N ILE A 309 17.71 -5.54 -7.01
CA ILE A 309 18.86 -5.76 -6.13
C ILE A 309 19.35 -7.19 -6.34
N PHE A 310 20.64 -7.34 -6.63
CA PHE A 310 21.28 -8.62 -6.88
C PHE A 310 22.42 -8.87 -5.91
N PHE A 311 22.60 -10.13 -5.53
CA PHE A 311 23.72 -10.58 -4.72
C PHE A 311 24.44 -11.72 -5.45
N PRO A 312 25.77 -11.84 -5.27
CA PRO A 312 26.53 -12.97 -5.79
C PRO A 312 25.94 -14.31 -5.37
N GLY A 313 25.98 -15.29 -6.29
CA GLY A 313 25.51 -16.63 -6.04
C GLY A 313 26.47 -17.46 -5.20
N ASP A 314 26.06 -18.72 -4.97
CA ASP A 314 26.82 -19.76 -4.28
C ASP A 314 26.95 -21.02 -5.15
N ASP A 315 27.26 -22.16 -4.52
CA ASP A 315 27.33 -23.46 -5.23
C ASP A 315 25.94 -23.96 -5.71
N VAL A 316 24.84 -23.34 -5.26
CA VAL A 316 23.46 -23.75 -5.57
C VAL A 316 22.79 -22.86 -6.60
N TYR A 317 22.96 -21.56 -6.48
CA TYR A 317 22.37 -20.54 -7.37
C TYR A 317 23.44 -19.68 -8.00
N ASP A 318 23.19 -19.24 -9.23
CA ASP A 318 24.11 -18.34 -9.93
C ASP A 318 24.05 -16.93 -9.34
N ILE A 319 22.86 -16.50 -8.90
CA ILE A 319 22.60 -15.22 -8.18
C ILE A 319 21.48 -15.38 -7.18
N TYR A 320 21.42 -14.42 -6.27
CA TYR A 320 20.25 -14.12 -5.46
C TYR A 320 19.68 -12.74 -5.81
N TYR A 321 18.38 -12.55 -5.63
CA TYR A 321 17.73 -11.26 -5.86
C TYR A 321 16.55 -11.05 -4.91
N ASP A 322 16.21 -9.77 -4.67
CA ASP A 322 15.02 -9.38 -3.91
C ASP A 322 13.82 -9.20 -4.84
N TYR A 323 12.67 -9.69 -4.40
CA TYR A 323 11.40 -9.44 -5.05
C TYR A 323 10.24 -9.57 -4.04
N ASN A 324 9.36 -8.55 -4.00
CA ASN A 324 8.20 -8.49 -3.10
C ASN A 324 8.56 -8.79 -1.62
N GLY A 325 9.70 -8.24 -1.15
CA GLY A 325 10.15 -8.43 0.21
C GLY A 325 10.55 -9.86 0.55
N ASN A 326 10.98 -10.65 -0.43
CA ASN A 326 11.50 -12.02 -0.25
C ASN A 326 12.80 -12.18 -1.04
N ILE A 327 13.63 -13.16 -0.67
CA ILE A 327 14.87 -13.46 -1.38
C ILE A 327 14.69 -14.71 -2.24
N TYR A 328 15.02 -14.59 -3.50
CA TYR A 328 14.98 -15.66 -4.49
C TYR A 328 16.37 -16.06 -4.95
N GLY A 329 16.59 -17.35 -5.15
CA GLY A 329 17.77 -17.89 -5.84
C GLY A 329 17.41 -18.18 -7.29
N TYR A 330 18.31 -17.82 -8.21
CA TYR A 330 18.10 -17.94 -9.64
C TYR A 330 19.22 -18.74 -10.31
N LYS A 331 18.84 -19.59 -11.28
CA LYS A 331 19.79 -20.37 -12.11
C LYS A 331 19.65 -19.96 -13.56
N PHE A 332 20.74 -19.53 -14.17
CA PHE A 332 20.77 -19.06 -15.55
C PHE A 332 20.46 -20.13 -16.57
N ASP A 333 20.92 -21.38 -16.32
CA ASP A 333 20.82 -22.49 -17.28
C ASP A 333 19.43 -23.09 -17.39
N THR A 334 18.62 -22.99 -16.34
CA THR A 334 17.29 -23.59 -16.21
C THR A 334 16.16 -22.60 -16.06
N ASP A 335 16.45 -21.31 -15.98
CA ASP A 335 15.48 -20.26 -15.61
C ASP A 335 14.70 -20.61 -14.34
N THR A 336 15.38 -21.30 -13.39
CA THR A 336 14.76 -21.73 -12.14
C THR A 336 14.76 -20.58 -11.15
N LYS A 337 13.61 -20.30 -10.56
CA LYS A 337 13.39 -19.31 -9.51
C LYS A 337 12.88 -20.02 -8.27
N ASP A 338 13.69 -20.10 -7.23
CA ASP A 338 13.29 -20.68 -5.95
C ASP A 338 13.20 -19.57 -4.90
N LYS A 339 12.08 -19.46 -4.19
CA LYS A 339 12.00 -18.63 -2.98
C LYS A 339 12.92 -19.24 -1.93
N VAL A 340 13.97 -18.53 -1.56
CA VAL A 340 15.00 -19.00 -0.63
C VAL A 340 14.67 -18.55 0.79
N ILE A 341 14.29 -17.27 0.95
CA ILE A 341 13.86 -16.72 2.21
C ILE A 341 12.51 -16.04 2.01
N ASP A 342 11.57 -16.46 2.83
CA ASP A 342 10.37 -15.72 3.15
C ASP A 342 10.57 -15.15 4.57
N TRP A 343 10.68 -13.80 4.67
CA TRP A 343 11.00 -13.16 5.93
C TRP A 343 9.97 -13.43 7.02
N ILE A 344 8.68 -13.49 6.65
CA ILE A 344 7.61 -13.74 7.62
C ILE A 344 7.64 -15.19 8.12
N GLU A 345 8.06 -16.13 7.28
CA GLU A 345 8.30 -17.52 7.69
C GLU A 345 9.51 -17.64 8.62
N CYS A 346 10.39 -16.65 8.64
CA CYS A 346 11.50 -16.53 9.59
C CYS A 346 11.13 -15.74 10.84
N ASP A 347 9.87 -15.35 11.02
CA ASP A 347 9.36 -14.46 12.08
C ASP A 347 10.03 -13.08 12.07
N ILE A 348 10.33 -12.55 10.88
CA ILE A 348 10.97 -11.25 10.66
C ILE A 348 10.03 -10.39 9.82
N ASN A 349 9.83 -9.15 10.26
CA ASN A 349 9.11 -8.16 9.47
C ASN A 349 10.06 -7.51 8.44
N SER A 350 9.89 -7.84 7.16
CA SER A 350 10.75 -7.30 6.09
C SER A 350 10.71 -5.78 6.00
N ASN A 351 9.62 -5.13 6.44
CA ASN A 351 9.49 -3.68 6.44
C ASN A 351 10.44 -2.99 7.43
N ASN A 352 10.89 -3.74 8.43
CA ASN A 352 11.83 -3.27 9.44
C ASN A 352 13.30 -3.53 9.05
N ILE A 353 13.54 -4.17 7.91
CA ILE A 353 14.90 -4.47 7.42
C ILE A 353 15.45 -3.28 6.63
N ASN A 354 16.49 -2.67 7.15
CA ASN A 354 17.15 -1.53 6.53
C ASN A 354 18.21 -1.94 5.52
N SER A 355 18.97 -3.00 5.84
CA SER A 355 20.06 -3.51 5.01
C SER A 355 20.24 -5.00 5.30
N TYR A 356 20.59 -5.78 4.29
CA TYR A 356 20.94 -7.18 4.45
C TYR A 356 21.99 -7.62 3.44
N SER A 357 22.65 -8.73 3.74
CA SER A 357 23.64 -9.36 2.85
C SER A 357 23.59 -10.87 2.96
N ILE A 358 23.85 -11.56 1.85
CA ILE A 358 23.95 -13.01 1.79
C ILE A 358 25.42 -13.39 1.84
N LEU A 359 25.80 -14.22 2.80
CA LEU A 359 27.17 -14.64 3.00
C LEU A 359 27.52 -15.85 2.10
N PRO A 360 28.82 -16.04 1.75
CA PRO A 360 29.25 -17.18 0.93
C PRO A 360 28.92 -18.55 1.52
N ASP A 361 28.71 -18.64 2.84
CA ASP A 361 28.31 -19.87 3.54
C ASP A 361 26.79 -20.09 3.59
N GLY A 362 26.02 -19.21 2.95
CA GLY A 362 24.56 -19.29 2.87
C GLY A 362 23.81 -18.71 4.07
N ARG A 363 24.51 -18.14 5.07
CA ARG A 363 23.87 -17.34 6.12
C ARG A 363 23.43 -16.01 5.53
N VAL A 364 22.39 -15.41 6.14
CA VAL A 364 21.94 -14.07 5.81
C VAL A 364 22.06 -13.21 7.05
N ILE A 365 22.66 -12.06 6.89
CA ILE A 365 22.70 -11.02 7.93
C ILE A 365 21.77 -9.88 7.53
N ALA A 366 21.04 -9.33 8.50
CA ALA A 366 20.11 -8.23 8.27
C ALA A 366 20.06 -7.29 9.45
N PHE A 367 19.91 -6.00 9.20
CA PHE A 367 19.68 -4.99 10.23
C PHE A 367 18.18 -4.71 10.33
N GLU A 368 17.62 -5.02 11.49
CA GLU A 368 16.22 -4.73 11.82
C GLU A 368 16.14 -3.45 12.65
N SER A 369 15.26 -2.54 12.26
CA SER A 369 14.91 -1.31 12.97
C SER A 369 13.50 -1.42 13.52
N SER A 370 13.28 -1.02 14.76
CA SER A 370 11.95 -0.87 15.35
C SER A 370 11.86 0.42 16.13
N TYR A 371 10.76 1.16 15.97
CA TYR A 371 10.54 2.38 16.74
C TYR A 371 9.88 2.06 18.08
N ASP A 372 10.43 2.61 19.16
CA ASP A 372 9.86 2.52 20.50
C ASP A 372 9.15 3.84 20.82
N ASP A 373 7.82 3.82 20.74
CA ASP A 373 6.97 4.99 20.97
C ASP A 373 7.10 5.56 22.39
N GLN A 374 7.39 4.72 23.39
CA GLN A 374 7.53 5.15 24.78
C GLN A 374 8.88 5.81 25.02
N ALA A 375 9.94 5.27 24.43
CA ALA A 375 11.29 5.82 24.52
C ALA A 375 11.56 6.89 23.46
N GLN A 376 10.67 7.06 22.48
CA GLN A 376 10.81 7.98 21.34
C GLN A 376 12.15 7.80 20.61
N LYS A 377 12.53 6.54 20.36
CA LYS A 377 13.79 6.21 19.71
C LYS A 377 13.71 4.96 18.83
N ASN A 378 14.59 4.89 17.85
CA ASN A 378 14.82 3.67 17.09
C ASN A 378 15.67 2.68 17.89
N ASN A 379 15.24 1.43 17.91
CA ASN A 379 16.02 0.31 18.39
C ASN A 379 16.53 -0.48 17.17
N MET A 380 17.83 -0.62 17.08
CA MET A 380 18.48 -1.35 16.00
C MET A 380 19.09 -2.66 16.52
N GLN A 381 18.99 -3.73 15.75
CA GLN A 381 19.64 -5.01 16.04
C GLN A 381 20.13 -5.69 14.77
N LEU A 382 21.16 -6.51 14.90
CA LEU A 382 21.63 -7.37 13.84
C LEU A 382 20.96 -8.73 13.97
N ILE A 383 20.40 -9.23 12.87
CA ILE A 383 19.88 -10.59 12.74
C ILE A 383 20.88 -11.41 11.94
N VAL A 384 21.30 -12.56 12.49
CA VAL A 384 22.08 -13.56 11.78
C VAL A 384 21.19 -14.78 11.55
N MET A 385 20.85 -15.05 10.29
CA MET A 385 20.01 -16.18 9.92
C MET A 385 20.86 -17.33 9.39
N THR A 386 20.74 -18.48 10.04
CA THR A 386 21.43 -19.71 9.64
C THR A 386 20.44 -20.69 9.05
N ARG A 387 20.77 -21.23 7.89
CA ARG A 387 19.98 -22.29 7.23
C ARG A 387 19.97 -23.55 8.09
N VAL A 388 18.77 -24.07 8.37
CA VAL A 388 18.58 -25.26 9.21
C VAL A 388 17.71 -26.29 8.49
N ASP A 389 17.75 -27.54 9.00
CA ASP A 389 16.82 -28.57 8.53
C ASP A 389 15.39 -28.20 8.97
N ALA A 390 14.44 -28.18 8.05
CA ALA A 390 13.05 -27.88 8.33
C ALA A 390 12.45 -28.79 9.43
N ALA A 391 12.91 -30.03 9.55
CA ALA A 391 12.52 -30.95 10.63
C ALA A 391 13.02 -30.55 12.02
N SER A 392 13.98 -29.64 12.12
CA SER A 392 14.50 -29.11 13.41
C SER A 392 13.69 -27.97 13.98
N VAL A 393 12.77 -27.40 13.20
CA VAL A 393 11.90 -26.30 13.64
C VAL A 393 10.82 -26.81 14.58
N VAL A 394 10.57 -26.11 15.69
CA VAL A 394 9.59 -26.49 16.70
C VAL A 394 8.20 -26.68 16.10
N ASN A 395 7.59 -27.82 16.39
CA ASN A 395 6.28 -28.19 15.86
C ASN A 395 5.17 -27.42 16.59
N LYS A 396 4.81 -26.22 16.08
CA LYS A 396 3.65 -25.44 16.55
C LYS A 396 2.41 -25.82 15.72
N THR A 397 1.22 -25.65 16.26
CA THR A 397 -0.02 -25.74 15.47
C THR A 397 -0.04 -24.59 14.45
N VAL A 398 -0.13 -24.95 13.17
CA VAL A 398 -0.15 -23.96 12.10
C VAL A 398 -1.58 -23.44 11.89
N LEU A 399 -1.71 -22.13 11.79
CA LEU A 399 -2.89 -21.42 11.32
C LEU A 399 -2.51 -20.75 9.99
N THR A 400 -3.17 -21.13 8.92
CA THR A 400 -2.96 -20.52 7.61
C THR A 400 -3.77 -19.24 7.48
N PHE A 401 -3.12 -18.15 7.00
CA PHE A 401 -3.74 -16.86 6.72
C PHE A 401 -3.66 -16.60 5.22
N ALA A 402 -4.80 -16.60 4.54
CA ALA A 402 -4.87 -16.30 3.11
C ALA A 402 -5.17 -14.82 2.90
N CYS A 403 -4.42 -14.18 2.02
CA CYS A 403 -4.60 -12.77 1.66
C CYS A 403 -4.33 -12.52 0.16
N MET A 404 -4.71 -11.33 -0.27
CA MET A 404 -4.33 -10.73 -1.54
C MET A 404 -3.54 -9.47 -1.19
N TYR A 405 -2.22 -9.53 -1.19
CA TYR A 405 -1.32 -8.48 -0.70
C TYR A 405 -1.35 -8.31 0.83
N LEU A 406 -0.33 -8.81 1.47
CA LEU A 406 -0.19 -8.66 2.91
C LEU A 406 0.20 -7.23 3.28
N ASP A 407 -0.68 -6.51 3.97
CA ASP A 407 -0.43 -5.15 4.43
C ASP A 407 0.62 -5.08 5.57
N TRP A 408 1.07 -3.85 5.89
CA TRP A 408 2.13 -3.58 6.87
C TRP A 408 1.73 -3.97 8.29
N ASP A 409 0.55 -3.57 8.73
CA ASP A 409 0.07 -3.78 10.09
C ASP A 409 -0.19 -5.26 10.34
N MET A 410 -0.79 -5.94 9.35
CA MET A 410 -1.03 -7.38 9.41
C MET A 410 0.28 -8.18 9.45
N ARG A 411 1.28 -7.78 8.65
CA ARG A 411 2.62 -8.39 8.67
C ARG A 411 3.26 -8.26 10.05
N ASP A 412 3.24 -7.08 10.62
CA ASP A 412 3.79 -6.82 11.96
C ASP A 412 3.08 -7.63 13.04
N ALA A 413 1.75 -7.67 12.98
CA ALA A 413 0.93 -8.44 13.92
C ALA A 413 1.20 -9.94 13.85
N ILE A 414 1.34 -10.50 12.64
CA ILE A 414 1.67 -11.92 12.43
C ILE A 414 3.05 -12.24 13.01
N VAL A 415 4.06 -11.41 12.72
CA VAL A 415 5.42 -11.60 13.25
C VAL A 415 5.41 -11.53 14.78
N LYS A 416 4.75 -10.53 15.37
CA LYS A 416 4.60 -10.41 16.84
C LYS A 416 3.90 -11.64 17.44
N PHE A 417 2.81 -12.11 16.82
CA PHE A 417 2.11 -13.31 17.26
C PHE A 417 3.01 -14.55 17.21
N ASN A 418 3.71 -14.76 16.10
CA ASN A 418 4.58 -15.92 15.91
C ASN A 418 5.75 -15.96 16.90
N ARG A 419 6.35 -14.78 17.18
CA ARG A 419 7.41 -14.63 18.19
C ARG A 419 6.90 -14.89 19.62
N ALA A 420 5.72 -14.39 19.95
CA ALA A 420 5.16 -14.48 21.30
C ALA A 420 4.55 -15.87 21.60
N SER A 421 3.99 -16.55 20.62
CA SER A 421 3.28 -17.82 20.80
C SER A 421 4.25 -19.01 20.81
N ASN A 422 4.15 -19.85 21.87
CA ASN A 422 4.91 -21.12 21.95
C ASN A 422 4.13 -22.32 21.39
N THR A 423 2.87 -22.16 21.03
CA THR A 423 1.95 -23.26 20.67
C THR A 423 1.40 -23.13 19.25
N HIS A 424 1.28 -21.91 18.73
CA HIS A 424 0.71 -21.65 17.41
C HIS A 424 1.67 -20.83 16.56
N ARG A 425 1.48 -20.94 15.25
CA ARG A 425 2.19 -20.15 14.26
C ARG A 425 1.24 -19.82 13.12
N ILE A 426 1.23 -18.58 12.67
CA ILE A 426 0.52 -18.15 11.47
C ILE A 426 1.47 -18.26 10.28
N VAL A 427 1.02 -18.94 9.23
CA VAL A 427 1.70 -19.04 7.93
C VAL A 427 0.87 -18.32 6.89
N VAL A 428 1.47 -17.35 6.24
CA VAL A 428 0.80 -16.54 5.20
C VAL A 428 0.78 -17.28 3.88
N ARG A 429 -0.34 -17.22 3.20
CA ARG A 429 -0.53 -17.60 1.80
C ARG A 429 -0.99 -16.38 1.04
N ASP A 430 -0.05 -15.69 0.42
CA ASP A 430 -0.34 -14.52 -0.42
C ASP A 430 -0.70 -14.97 -1.83
N TYR A 431 -1.98 -14.88 -2.16
CA TYR A 431 -2.47 -15.29 -3.48
C TYR A 431 -2.21 -14.25 -4.57
N SER A 432 -1.78 -13.02 -4.22
CA SER A 432 -1.37 -12.03 -5.22
C SER A 432 -0.19 -12.52 -6.07
N GLU A 433 0.61 -13.46 -5.57
CA GLU A 433 1.70 -14.10 -6.31
C GLU A 433 1.24 -14.81 -7.61
N TYR A 434 -0.05 -15.12 -7.73
CA TYR A 434 -0.63 -15.75 -8.94
C TYR A 434 -1.14 -14.73 -9.95
N ASN A 435 -1.22 -13.44 -9.60
CA ASN A 435 -1.64 -12.38 -10.51
C ASN A 435 -0.59 -12.20 -11.63
N THR A 436 -1.06 -11.79 -12.79
CA THR A 436 -0.22 -11.48 -13.95
C THR A 436 -0.61 -10.11 -14.50
N ASP A 437 0.23 -9.53 -15.36
CA ASP A 437 -0.09 -8.27 -16.04
C ASP A 437 -1.35 -8.35 -16.92
N ASP A 438 -1.72 -9.57 -17.35
CA ASP A 438 -2.90 -9.81 -18.16
C ASP A 438 -4.14 -10.22 -17.33
N ASP A 439 -3.96 -10.66 -16.08
CA ASP A 439 -5.05 -11.12 -15.19
C ASP A 439 -4.73 -10.80 -13.72
N TYR A 440 -5.22 -9.68 -13.25
CA TYR A 440 -5.08 -9.23 -11.85
C TYR A 440 -5.97 -10.00 -10.87
N ASN A 441 -6.87 -10.85 -11.36
CA ASN A 441 -7.80 -11.66 -10.57
C ASN A 441 -7.39 -13.13 -10.47
N ALA A 442 -6.28 -13.53 -11.08
CA ALA A 442 -5.82 -14.93 -11.08
C ALA A 442 -5.62 -15.49 -9.66
N GLY A 443 -5.15 -14.66 -8.73
CA GLY A 443 -4.98 -15.04 -7.32
C GLY A 443 -6.31 -15.36 -6.63
N ILE A 444 -7.32 -14.55 -6.78
CA ILE A 444 -8.68 -14.79 -6.24
C ILE A 444 -9.30 -16.04 -6.85
N GLN A 445 -9.17 -16.23 -8.17
CA GLN A 445 -9.66 -17.42 -8.86
C GLN A 445 -8.97 -18.68 -8.33
N LYS A 446 -7.67 -18.58 -8.04
CA LYS A 446 -6.89 -19.66 -7.43
C LYS A 446 -7.39 -19.99 -6.01
N LEU A 447 -7.57 -18.98 -5.15
CA LEU A 447 -8.12 -19.15 -3.82
C LEU A 447 -9.51 -19.82 -3.87
N ASN A 448 -10.43 -19.29 -4.71
CA ASN A 448 -11.75 -19.86 -4.91
C ASN A 448 -11.70 -21.34 -5.32
N THR A 449 -10.82 -21.68 -6.27
CA THR A 449 -10.64 -23.06 -6.73
C THR A 449 -10.17 -23.98 -5.60
N GLU A 450 -9.23 -23.53 -4.79
CA GLU A 450 -8.72 -24.29 -3.65
C GLU A 450 -9.80 -24.48 -2.57
N MET A 451 -10.53 -23.42 -2.22
CA MET A 451 -11.64 -23.50 -1.28
C MET A 451 -12.75 -24.46 -1.75
N LEU A 452 -13.15 -24.36 -3.01
CA LEU A 452 -14.16 -25.27 -3.60
C LEU A 452 -13.68 -26.72 -3.63
N SER A 453 -12.37 -26.98 -3.70
CA SER A 453 -11.79 -28.32 -3.62
C SER A 453 -11.65 -28.84 -2.18
N GLY A 454 -12.06 -28.04 -1.17
CA GLY A 454 -11.98 -28.38 0.25
C GLY A 454 -10.65 -28.00 0.91
N LYS A 455 -9.82 -27.20 0.27
CA LYS A 455 -8.58 -26.66 0.83
C LYS A 455 -8.86 -25.29 1.43
N LEU A 456 -9.47 -25.26 2.61
CA LEU A 456 -9.83 -24.02 3.30
C LEU A 456 -8.64 -23.53 4.13
N PRO A 457 -8.20 -22.26 3.99
CA PRO A 457 -7.27 -21.66 4.94
C PRO A 457 -7.96 -21.48 6.30
N ASP A 458 -7.20 -21.30 7.39
CA ASP A 458 -7.78 -21.12 8.73
C ASP A 458 -8.40 -19.72 8.91
N MET A 459 -7.73 -18.71 8.36
CA MET A 459 -8.18 -17.32 8.34
C MET A 459 -8.08 -16.78 6.93
N ILE A 460 -8.95 -15.85 6.58
CA ILE A 460 -9.02 -15.21 5.27
C ILE A 460 -9.11 -13.70 5.48
N ASP A 461 -8.16 -12.97 4.92
CA ASP A 461 -8.28 -11.52 4.75
C ASP A 461 -9.29 -11.24 3.64
N ILE A 462 -10.41 -10.64 4.01
CA ILE A 462 -11.50 -10.37 3.09
C ILE A 462 -11.23 -9.04 2.38
N ASN A 463 -10.76 -9.15 1.17
CA ASN A 463 -10.79 -8.02 0.26
C ASN A 463 -12.21 -7.89 -0.30
N THR A 464 -12.97 -6.91 0.21
CA THR A 464 -14.39 -6.72 -0.08
C THR A 464 -14.72 -6.53 -1.56
N TYR A 465 -13.74 -6.06 -2.34
CA TYR A 465 -14.01 -5.75 -3.75
C TYR A 465 -14.19 -6.99 -4.63
N ASN A 466 -13.59 -8.13 -4.26
CA ASN A 466 -13.54 -9.29 -5.13
C ASN A 466 -13.84 -10.63 -4.46
N MET A 467 -14.17 -10.67 -3.15
CA MET A 467 -14.44 -11.93 -2.44
C MET A 467 -15.93 -12.14 -2.19
N PRO A 468 -16.53 -13.24 -2.68
CA PRO A 468 -17.95 -13.52 -2.51
C PRO A 468 -18.24 -14.15 -1.14
N VAL A 469 -18.19 -13.34 -0.08
CA VAL A 469 -18.34 -13.78 1.32
C VAL A 469 -19.67 -14.52 1.54
N GLU A 470 -20.78 -14.01 0.99
CA GLU A 470 -22.10 -14.64 1.10
C GLU A 470 -22.11 -16.04 0.46
N GLN A 471 -21.41 -16.21 -0.65
CA GLN A 471 -21.24 -17.50 -1.30
C GLN A 471 -20.43 -18.47 -0.44
N TYR A 472 -19.35 -18.01 0.19
CA TYR A 472 -18.58 -18.84 1.11
C TYR A 472 -19.39 -19.23 2.33
N ALA A 473 -20.21 -18.31 2.85
CA ALA A 473 -21.13 -18.55 3.96
C ALA A 473 -22.21 -19.59 3.58
N ALA A 474 -22.85 -19.44 2.42
CA ALA A 474 -23.87 -20.38 1.92
C ALA A 474 -23.32 -21.80 1.75
N LYS A 475 -22.04 -21.93 1.34
CA LYS A 475 -21.34 -23.22 1.24
C LYS A 475 -20.86 -23.78 2.59
N GLY A 476 -21.05 -23.04 3.69
CA GLY A 476 -20.62 -23.43 5.02
C GLY A 476 -19.09 -23.42 5.22
N PHE A 477 -18.37 -22.62 4.46
CA PHE A 477 -16.92 -22.50 4.56
C PHE A 477 -16.48 -21.63 5.74
N LEU A 478 -17.34 -20.75 6.23
CA LEU A 478 -17.02 -19.77 7.26
C LEU A 478 -17.63 -20.10 8.61
N THR A 479 -17.02 -19.60 9.67
CA THR A 479 -17.49 -19.71 11.05
C THR A 479 -18.34 -18.50 11.39
N ASP A 480 -19.45 -18.71 12.10
CA ASP A 480 -20.22 -17.62 12.69
C ASP A 480 -19.39 -16.94 13.80
N LEU A 481 -18.96 -15.71 13.55
CA LEU A 481 -18.13 -14.95 14.48
C LEU A 481 -18.89 -14.56 15.77
N TYR A 482 -20.22 -14.51 15.73
CA TYR A 482 -21.00 -14.27 16.95
C TYR A 482 -20.78 -15.34 18.01
N GLU A 483 -20.52 -16.61 17.60
CA GLU A 483 -20.18 -17.65 18.57
C GLU A 483 -18.88 -17.34 19.34
N LEU A 484 -17.92 -16.69 18.68
CA LEU A 484 -16.63 -16.32 19.27
C LEU A 484 -16.73 -15.04 20.10
N ILE A 485 -17.46 -14.05 19.60
CA ILE A 485 -17.75 -12.79 20.32
C ILE A 485 -18.52 -13.05 21.60
N ASP A 486 -19.58 -13.88 21.56
CA ASP A 486 -20.42 -14.19 22.72
C ASP A 486 -19.67 -15.01 23.79
N ALA A 487 -18.60 -15.73 23.41
CA ALA A 487 -17.73 -16.47 24.31
C ALA A 487 -16.53 -15.67 24.82
N ASP A 488 -16.26 -14.47 24.26
CA ASP A 488 -15.10 -13.64 24.63
C ASP A 488 -15.33 -12.93 25.97
N ALA A 489 -14.24 -12.75 26.74
CA ALA A 489 -14.33 -12.11 28.05
C ALA A 489 -14.25 -10.57 28.00
N ASP A 490 -13.67 -10.03 26.96
CA ASP A 490 -13.32 -8.60 26.84
C ASP A 490 -14.21 -7.86 25.84
N LEU A 491 -14.71 -8.56 24.81
CA LEU A 491 -15.55 -8.01 23.75
C LEU A 491 -16.93 -8.65 23.79
N SER A 492 -17.96 -7.88 23.46
CA SER A 492 -19.34 -8.31 23.25
C SER A 492 -19.88 -7.68 21.97
N ARG A 493 -21.06 -8.09 21.52
CA ARG A 493 -21.69 -7.49 20.33
C ARG A 493 -21.85 -5.98 20.47
N GLU A 494 -22.16 -5.49 21.70
CA GLU A 494 -22.30 -4.08 22.03
C GLU A 494 -20.97 -3.32 22.01
N SER A 495 -19.83 -4.03 21.92
CA SER A 495 -18.51 -3.39 21.78
C SER A 495 -18.30 -2.79 20.40
N PHE A 496 -19.20 -3.04 19.45
CA PHE A 496 -19.06 -2.64 18.05
C PHE A 496 -20.14 -1.67 17.60
N VAL A 497 -19.88 -0.90 16.57
CA VAL A 497 -20.85 0.02 15.95
C VAL A 497 -21.99 -0.77 15.33
N GLN A 498 -23.18 -0.69 15.94
CA GLN A 498 -24.31 -1.58 15.65
C GLN A 498 -24.83 -1.51 14.22
N PRO A 499 -24.98 -0.35 13.57
CA PRO A 499 -25.41 -0.28 12.17
C PRO A 499 -24.49 -1.08 11.23
N VAL A 500 -23.18 -1.06 11.48
CA VAL A 500 -22.20 -1.80 10.66
C VAL A 500 -22.33 -3.30 10.88
N LEU A 501 -22.40 -3.75 12.13
CA LEU A 501 -22.65 -5.17 12.42
C LEU A 501 -23.92 -5.66 11.73
N LYS A 502 -24.99 -4.85 11.81
CA LYS A 502 -26.27 -5.21 11.21
C LYS A 502 -26.23 -5.31 9.70
N ALA A 503 -25.45 -4.46 9.05
CA ALA A 503 -25.24 -4.50 7.59
C ALA A 503 -24.36 -5.69 7.16
N LEU A 504 -23.52 -6.22 8.06
CA LEU A 504 -22.65 -7.39 7.83
C LEU A 504 -23.32 -8.73 8.17
N GLU A 505 -24.47 -8.70 8.85
CA GLU A 505 -25.22 -9.93 9.12
C GLU A 505 -25.76 -10.52 7.81
N SER A 506 -25.51 -11.79 7.60
CA SER A 506 -26.14 -12.56 6.54
C SER A 506 -27.64 -12.73 6.79
N ALA A 507 -28.39 -13.19 5.80
CA ALA A 507 -29.84 -13.38 5.89
C ALA A 507 -30.28 -14.30 7.05
N ASP A 508 -29.45 -15.25 7.48
CA ASP A 508 -29.68 -16.13 8.64
C ASP A 508 -29.32 -15.48 10.00
N GLY A 509 -28.88 -14.22 10.02
CA GLY A 509 -28.55 -13.44 11.20
C GLY A 509 -27.20 -13.77 11.82
N LYS A 510 -26.29 -14.36 11.06
CA LYS A 510 -24.93 -14.68 11.47
C LYS A 510 -23.92 -13.66 10.94
N LEU A 511 -22.76 -13.64 11.55
CA LEU A 511 -21.65 -12.78 11.18
C LEU A 511 -20.46 -13.60 10.69
N TYR A 512 -20.06 -13.44 9.43
CA TYR A 512 -19.01 -14.25 8.82
C TYR A 512 -17.70 -13.50 8.59
N GLN A 513 -17.72 -12.19 8.69
CA GLN A 513 -16.55 -11.31 8.60
C GLN A 513 -16.68 -10.15 9.58
N LEU A 514 -15.56 -9.62 10.05
CA LEU A 514 -15.55 -8.45 10.92
C LEU A 514 -14.37 -7.55 10.56
N PRO A 515 -14.64 -6.30 10.17
CA PRO A 515 -13.60 -5.34 9.76
C PRO A 515 -12.95 -4.66 10.97
N ASN A 516 -11.78 -4.08 10.72
CA ASN A 516 -11.13 -3.16 11.67
C ASN A 516 -11.79 -1.80 11.64
N THR A 517 -12.08 -1.30 10.45
CA THR A 517 -12.58 0.05 10.22
C THR A 517 -13.67 0.05 9.15
N PHE A 518 -14.39 1.16 9.10
CA PHE A 518 -15.38 1.39 8.08
C PHE A 518 -15.44 2.85 7.65
N ALA A 519 -16.00 3.08 6.48
CA ALA A 519 -16.41 4.38 5.97
C ALA A 519 -17.80 4.26 5.33
N VAL A 520 -18.41 5.37 4.95
CA VAL A 520 -19.67 5.37 4.20
C VAL A 520 -19.46 6.00 2.84
N SER A 521 -19.70 5.22 1.78
CA SER A 521 -19.78 5.72 0.42
C SER A 521 -21.19 6.24 0.14
N THR A 522 -21.30 7.51 -0.25
CA THR A 522 -22.56 8.18 -0.49
C THR A 522 -22.41 9.22 -1.59
N ALA A 523 -23.48 9.94 -1.90
CA ALA A 523 -23.45 11.16 -2.68
C ALA A 523 -24.07 12.30 -1.89
N ILE A 524 -23.58 13.52 -2.14
CA ILE A 524 -24.07 14.75 -1.52
C ILE A 524 -24.68 15.70 -2.56
N ALA A 525 -25.65 16.48 -2.11
CA ALA A 525 -26.17 17.63 -2.84
C ALA A 525 -26.31 18.82 -1.87
N LEU A 526 -26.26 20.06 -2.42
CA LEU A 526 -26.43 21.24 -1.57
C LEU A 526 -27.81 21.26 -0.89
N ASP A 527 -27.84 21.55 0.40
CA ASP A 527 -29.09 21.57 1.18
C ASP A 527 -30.15 22.49 0.57
N LYS A 528 -29.76 23.68 0.07
CA LYS A 528 -30.66 24.61 -0.64
C LYS A 528 -31.33 24.02 -1.88
N VAL A 529 -30.83 22.91 -2.42
CA VAL A 529 -31.39 22.23 -3.60
C VAL A 529 -32.11 20.95 -3.19
N ALA A 530 -31.52 20.16 -2.30
CA ALA A 530 -31.98 18.83 -1.92
C ALA A 530 -32.74 18.77 -0.59
N GLY A 531 -32.69 19.80 0.24
CA GLY A 531 -33.25 19.79 1.60
C GLY A 531 -34.76 19.54 1.69
N ASP A 532 -35.53 19.96 0.68
CA ASP A 532 -36.99 19.80 0.66
C ASP A 532 -37.47 18.36 0.32
N TYR A 533 -36.57 17.45 -0.11
CA TYR A 533 -36.95 16.09 -0.52
C TYR A 533 -36.79 15.12 0.64
N ASP A 534 -37.88 14.43 1.02
CA ASP A 534 -37.84 13.36 2.01
C ASP A 534 -37.25 12.05 1.42
N THR A 535 -37.38 11.87 0.11
CA THR A 535 -36.85 10.71 -0.62
C THR A 535 -36.02 11.18 -1.82
N TRP A 536 -34.95 10.47 -2.12
CA TRP A 536 -34.05 10.80 -3.23
C TRP A 536 -34.14 9.73 -4.33
N ASN A 537 -35.13 9.86 -5.21
CA ASN A 537 -35.37 8.99 -6.33
C ASN A 537 -35.12 9.69 -7.67
N LEU A 538 -35.24 8.93 -8.76
CA LEU A 538 -35.01 9.47 -10.10
C LEU A 538 -35.92 10.67 -10.43
N ALA A 539 -37.15 10.68 -9.90
CA ALA A 539 -38.07 11.81 -10.07
C ALA A 539 -37.61 13.02 -9.26
N SER A 540 -37.13 12.84 -8.03
CA SER A 540 -36.53 13.90 -7.19
C SER A 540 -35.30 14.53 -7.85
N VAL A 541 -34.40 13.70 -8.43
CA VAL A 541 -33.24 14.17 -9.20
C VAL A 541 -33.67 15.04 -10.36
N LYS A 542 -34.65 14.59 -11.14
CA LYS A 542 -35.18 15.32 -12.28
C LYS A 542 -35.80 16.64 -11.88
N ASP A 543 -36.55 16.70 -10.77
CA ASP A 543 -37.13 17.94 -10.25
C ASP A 543 -36.05 18.89 -9.71
N ALA A 544 -35.08 18.37 -8.95
CA ALA A 544 -33.95 19.11 -8.41
C ALA A 544 -33.10 19.78 -9.51
N MET A 545 -32.88 19.09 -10.63
CA MET A 545 -32.22 19.68 -11.80
C MET A 545 -32.90 20.92 -12.33
N THR A 546 -34.23 21.06 -12.19
CA THR A 546 -34.96 22.26 -12.61
C THR A 546 -34.65 23.50 -11.75
N LYS A 547 -34.06 23.32 -10.55
CA LYS A 547 -33.63 24.40 -9.65
C LYS A 547 -32.23 24.92 -9.99
N LEU A 548 -31.52 24.28 -10.90
CA LEU A 548 -30.15 24.58 -11.31
C LEU A 548 -30.12 25.40 -12.62
N GLN A 549 -28.91 25.80 -13.03
CA GLN A 549 -28.71 26.49 -14.28
C GLN A 549 -29.00 25.58 -15.49
N ASP A 550 -29.40 26.16 -16.61
CA ASP A 550 -29.55 25.43 -17.87
C ASP A 550 -28.21 24.80 -18.26
N GLY A 551 -28.21 23.51 -18.57
CA GLY A 551 -27.00 22.75 -18.92
C GLY A 551 -26.21 22.19 -17.72
N ALA A 552 -26.72 22.33 -16.48
CA ALA A 552 -26.11 21.70 -15.33
C ALA A 552 -26.03 20.16 -15.48
N SER A 553 -24.98 19.57 -14.93
CA SER A 553 -24.82 18.11 -14.89
C SER A 553 -25.44 17.51 -13.61
N VAL A 554 -25.84 16.23 -13.68
CA VAL A 554 -26.30 15.52 -12.46
C VAL A 554 -25.12 15.17 -11.56
N PHE A 555 -24.09 14.56 -12.13
CA PHE A 555 -22.81 14.21 -11.49
C PHE A 555 -21.67 14.95 -12.17
N ASP A 556 -20.44 14.62 -11.81
CA ASP A 556 -19.23 15.11 -12.47
C ASP A 556 -19.29 14.85 -13.97
N VAL A 557 -18.88 15.84 -14.77
CA VAL A 557 -19.09 15.83 -16.23
C VAL A 557 -18.35 14.69 -16.94
N TYR A 558 -17.30 14.13 -16.32
CA TYR A 558 -16.52 13.02 -16.85
C TYR A 558 -17.17 11.64 -16.61
N ARG A 559 -18.25 11.57 -15.83
CA ARG A 559 -18.97 10.32 -15.57
C ARG A 559 -19.66 9.80 -16.81
N THR A 560 -19.36 8.57 -17.17
CA THR A 560 -19.95 7.89 -18.34
C THR A 560 -21.19 7.07 -17.96
N LYS A 561 -21.91 6.59 -18.97
CA LYS A 561 -23.05 5.66 -18.80
C LYS A 561 -22.66 4.45 -17.97
N THR A 562 -21.50 3.85 -18.28
CA THR A 562 -21.00 2.65 -17.59
C THR A 562 -20.64 2.96 -16.15
N ASP A 563 -19.96 4.09 -15.88
CA ASP A 563 -19.58 4.49 -14.52
C ASP A 563 -20.81 4.68 -13.62
N ILE A 564 -21.83 5.37 -14.13
CA ILE A 564 -23.07 5.62 -13.38
C ILE A 564 -23.82 4.32 -13.10
N LEU A 565 -23.93 3.45 -14.11
CA LEU A 565 -24.61 2.17 -13.94
C LEU A 565 -23.91 1.30 -12.90
N GLN A 566 -22.60 1.12 -13.04
CA GLN A 566 -21.80 0.34 -12.08
C GLN A 566 -21.85 0.93 -10.67
N THR A 567 -21.76 2.26 -10.56
CA THR A 567 -21.82 2.97 -9.26
C THR A 567 -23.13 2.72 -8.55
N CYS A 568 -24.28 2.81 -9.25
CA CYS A 568 -25.58 2.59 -8.64
C CYS A 568 -25.80 1.12 -8.25
N ILE A 569 -25.29 0.16 -9.03
CA ILE A 569 -25.45 -1.26 -8.75
C ILE A 569 -24.56 -1.71 -7.59
N SER A 570 -23.29 -1.36 -7.59
CA SER A 570 -22.31 -1.82 -6.58
C SER A 570 -22.64 -1.37 -5.14
N ARG A 571 -23.51 -0.40 -4.98
CA ARG A 571 -23.99 0.07 -3.68
C ARG A 571 -25.33 -0.51 -3.27
N ASN A 572 -25.91 -1.33 -4.12
CA ASN A 572 -27.20 -1.98 -3.88
C ASN A 572 -27.30 -3.33 -4.59
N ILE A 573 -26.18 -4.05 -4.65
CA ILE A 573 -26.13 -5.34 -5.38
C ILE A 573 -27.11 -6.37 -4.81
N ASP A 574 -27.31 -6.36 -3.49
CA ASP A 574 -28.19 -7.31 -2.79
C ASP A 574 -29.68 -7.12 -3.14
N ALA A 575 -30.07 -5.96 -3.69
CA ALA A 575 -31.41 -5.77 -4.23
C ALA A 575 -31.64 -6.55 -5.54
N PHE A 576 -30.57 -6.89 -6.23
CA PHE A 576 -30.61 -7.53 -7.56
C PHE A 576 -30.11 -8.98 -7.57
N VAL A 577 -29.37 -9.42 -6.54
CA VAL A 577 -28.78 -10.76 -6.47
C VAL A 577 -29.17 -11.44 -5.15
N ASP A 578 -29.75 -12.64 -5.26
CA ASP A 578 -30.11 -13.51 -4.14
C ASP A 578 -29.19 -14.73 -4.14
N TRP A 579 -28.08 -14.64 -3.42
CA TRP A 579 -27.12 -15.73 -3.31
C TRP A 579 -27.66 -16.93 -2.55
N GLU A 580 -28.57 -16.71 -1.59
CA GLU A 580 -29.15 -17.79 -0.77
C GLU A 580 -30.03 -18.74 -1.59
N ASN A 581 -30.83 -18.16 -2.49
CA ASN A 581 -31.75 -18.92 -3.32
C ASN A 581 -31.24 -19.14 -4.76
N GLY A 582 -30.06 -18.65 -5.07
CA GLY A 582 -29.44 -18.81 -6.38
C GLY A 582 -30.17 -18.05 -7.50
N GLY A 583 -30.61 -16.81 -7.22
CA GLY A 583 -31.43 -16.03 -8.14
C GLY A 583 -30.94 -14.61 -8.39
N ALA A 584 -31.53 -13.95 -9.38
CA ALA A 584 -31.27 -12.55 -9.70
C ALA A 584 -32.57 -11.84 -10.12
N HIS A 585 -32.60 -10.49 -10.11
CA HIS A 585 -33.76 -9.64 -10.37
C HIS A 585 -33.44 -8.46 -11.30
N PHE A 586 -32.61 -8.71 -12.33
CA PHE A 586 -32.19 -7.70 -13.31
C PHE A 586 -33.23 -7.44 -14.42
N ASP A 587 -34.37 -8.14 -14.42
CA ASP A 587 -35.55 -7.87 -15.30
C ASP A 587 -36.59 -6.97 -14.61
N SER A 588 -36.31 -6.50 -13.40
CA SER A 588 -37.18 -5.62 -12.60
C SER A 588 -37.33 -4.22 -13.21
N ASP A 589 -38.39 -3.52 -12.83
CA ASP A 589 -38.63 -2.15 -13.28
C ASP A 589 -37.58 -1.18 -12.70
N GLU A 590 -37.07 -1.44 -11.47
CA GLU A 590 -36.00 -0.69 -10.82
C GLU A 590 -34.70 -0.72 -11.65
N PHE A 591 -34.30 -1.91 -12.08
CA PHE A 591 -33.07 -2.04 -12.87
C PHE A 591 -33.22 -1.39 -14.24
N LYS A 592 -34.38 -1.54 -14.88
CA LYS A 592 -34.67 -0.86 -16.15
C LYS A 592 -34.61 0.67 -16.04
N ALA A 593 -35.17 1.21 -14.94
CA ALA A 593 -35.08 2.65 -14.66
C ALA A 593 -33.63 3.13 -14.47
N LEU A 594 -32.78 2.33 -13.83
CA LEU A 594 -31.35 2.63 -13.72
C LEU A 594 -30.63 2.59 -15.08
N LEU A 595 -30.94 1.64 -15.94
CA LEU A 595 -30.42 1.60 -17.31
C LEU A 595 -30.82 2.85 -18.11
N GLU A 596 -32.09 3.28 -18.01
CA GLU A 596 -32.58 4.50 -18.65
C GLU A 596 -31.92 5.76 -18.08
N PHE A 597 -31.69 5.78 -16.77
CA PHE A 597 -30.99 6.88 -16.12
C PHE A 597 -29.54 6.95 -16.56
N ALA A 598 -28.81 5.85 -16.53
CA ALA A 598 -27.42 5.78 -16.99
C ALA A 598 -27.27 6.18 -18.47
N ASN A 599 -28.23 5.83 -19.31
CA ASN A 599 -28.21 6.18 -20.74
C ASN A 599 -28.30 7.69 -21.04
N GLN A 600 -28.57 8.52 -20.04
CA GLN A 600 -28.57 10.00 -20.17
C GLN A 600 -27.18 10.61 -20.12
N PHE A 601 -26.16 9.85 -19.67
CA PHE A 601 -24.77 10.31 -19.56
C PHE A 601 -23.99 10.10 -20.87
N PRO A 602 -22.80 10.69 -21.03
CA PRO A 602 -21.97 10.49 -22.22
C PRO A 602 -21.41 9.06 -22.29
N ASP A 603 -21.13 8.59 -23.50
CA ASP A 603 -20.45 7.30 -23.70
C ASP A 603 -18.97 7.34 -23.27
N THR A 604 -18.31 8.47 -23.52
CA THR A 604 -16.90 8.74 -23.19
C THR A 604 -16.73 10.22 -22.84
N TYR A 605 -15.67 10.54 -22.11
CA TYR A 605 -15.29 11.91 -21.83
C TYR A 605 -13.97 12.26 -22.54
N ASP A 606 -13.93 13.42 -23.18
CA ASP A 606 -12.76 13.92 -23.93
C ASP A 606 -11.88 14.80 -23.04
N TRP A 607 -10.91 14.17 -22.38
CA TRP A 607 -9.95 14.83 -21.49
C TRP A 607 -9.05 15.85 -22.21
N GLU A 608 -8.77 15.64 -23.50
CA GLU A 608 -7.86 16.50 -24.26
C GLU A 608 -8.49 17.86 -24.62
N ASN A 609 -9.80 17.91 -24.78
CA ASN A 609 -10.55 19.10 -25.15
C ASN A 609 -11.47 19.61 -24.03
N SER A 610 -11.24 19.18 -22.78
CA SER A 610 -11.98 19.66 -21.62
C SER A 610 -11.77 21.17 -21.41
N THR A 611 -12.82 21.87 -20.97
CA THR A 611 -12.77 23.30 -20.69
C THR A 611 -12.36 23.58 -19.24
N ASP A 612 -11.85 24.78 -18.93
CA ASP A 612 -11.54 25.21 -17.56
C ASP A 612 -12.77 25.07 -16.64
N GLU A 613 -13.97 25.30 -17.18
CA GLU A 613 -15.22 25.15 -16.44
C GLU A 613 -15.54 23.67 -16.11
N GLU A 614 -15.27 22.75 -16.99
CA GLU A 614 -15.45 21.30 -16.79
C GLU A 614 -14.37 20.76 -15.83
N ASN A 615 -13.19 21.35 -15.83
CA ASN A 615 -12.08 21.00 -14.93
C ASN A 615 -12.18 21.66 -13.55
N ASP A 616 -13.17 22.56 -13.33
CA ASP A 616 -13.41 23.14 -12.02
C ASP A 616 -13.84 22.05 -11.02
N SER A 617 -13.61 22.27 -9.72
CA SER A 617 -13.96 21.30 -8.69
C SER A 617 -15.48 21.06 -8.64
N ALA A 618 -15.90 19.85 -8.28
CA ALA A 618 -17.31 19.51 -8.06
C ALA A 618 -17.98 20.50 -7.08
N GLN A 619 -17.25 20.89 -6.01
CA GLN A 619 -17.68 21.86 -5.02
C GLN A 619 -18.03 23.23 -5.65
N ASN A 620 -17.14 23.75 -6.51
CA ASN A 620 -17.36 25.03 -7.19
C ASN A 620 -18.53 24.94 -8.18
N ARG A 621 -18.62 23.85 -8.94
CA ARG A 621 -19.72 23.62 -9.87
C ARG A 621 -21.06 23.50 -9.14
N MET A 622 -21.10 22.80 -7.99
CA MET A 622 -22.32 22.72 -7.16
C MET A 622 -22.69 24.09 -6.58
N ASN A 623 -21.71 24.81 -6.01
CA ASN A 623 -21.94 26.14 -5.44
C ASN A 623 -22.51 27.15 -6.46
N SER A 624 -22.01 27.06 -7.70
CA SER A 624 -22.48 27.88 -8.83
C SER A 624 -23.75 27.37 -9.49
N GLY A 625 -24.29 26.22 -9.08
CA GLY A 625 -25.51 25.63 -9.65
C GLY A 625 -25.32 24.97 -11.03
N LYS A 626 -24.12 24.55 -11.34
CA LYS A 626 -23.76 23.85 -12.59
C LYS A 626 -23.67 22.31 -12.44
N GLN A 627 -23.73 21.82 -11.21
CA GLN A 627 -23.75 20.40 -10.89
C GLN A 627 -24.71 20.16 -9.72
N LEU A 628 -25.45 19.04 -9.75
CA LEU A 628 -26.43 18.71 -8.74
C LEU A 628 -25.79 18.02 -7.54
N MET A 629 -24.99 17.00 -7.76
CA MET A 629 -24.47 16.13 -6.73
C MET A 629 -23.08 15.60 -7.10
N THR A 630 -22.34 15.14 -6.10
CA THR A 630 -21.05 14.48 -6.27
C THR A 630 -20.90 13.36 -5.27
N ASP A 631 -19.98 12.43 -5.56
CA ASP A 631 -19.60 11.35 -4.65
C ASP A 631 -18.99 11.92 -3.37
N MET A 632 -19.24 11.25 -2.24
CA MET A 632 -18.64 11.56 -0.96
C MET A 632 -18.24 10.27 -0.24
N TYR A 633 -17.00 10.28 0.26
CA TYR A 633 -16.46 9.23 1.09
C TYR A 633 -16.34 9.72 2.52
N VAL A 634 -17.20 9.22 3.40
CA VAL A 634 -17.28 9.66 4.80
C VAL A 634 -16.49 8.67 5.64
N SER A 635 -15.25 9.02 5.97
CA SER A 635 -14.26 8.13 6.56
C SER A 635 -13.99 8.40 8.03
N SER A 636 -14.01 9.66 8.45
CA SER A 636 -13.75 10.07 9.83
C SER A 636 -14.44 11.40 10.14
N PHE A 637 -14.59 11.72 11.43
CA PHE A 637 -15.12 13.02 11.83
C PHE A 637 -14.18 14.17 11.44
N GLU A 638 -12.87 13.96 11.56
CA GLU A 638 -11.87 14.98 11.23
C GLU A 638 -11.81 15.27 9.73
N ASP A 639 -11.79 14.22 8.89
CA ASP A 639 -11.81 14.37 7.44
C ASP A 639 -13.07 15.09 6.97
N MET A 640 -14.23 14.81 7.59
CA MET A 640 -15.49 15.48 7.26
C MET A 640 -15.50 16.96 7.63
N LEU A 641 -14.79 17.39 8.66
CA LEU A 641 -14.61 18.82 8.95
C LEU A 641 -13.98 19.56 7.76
N TYR A 642 -12.99 18.94 7.12
CA TYR A 642 -12.33 19.48 5.94
C TYR A 642 -13.23 19.41 4.71
N GLN A 643 -13.76 18.24 4.39
CA GLN A 643 -14.52 18.00 3.16
C GLN A 643 -15.83 18.81 3.09
N LEU A 644 -16.53 19.01 4.20
CA LEU A 644 -17.78 19.77 4.25
C LEU A 644 -17.56 21.29 4.20
N THR A 645 -16.34 21.74 4.47
CA THR A 645 -15.99 23.16 4.38
C THR A 645 -16.02 23.61 2.92
N GLY A 646 -16.67 24.75 2.63
CA GLY A 646 -16.72 25.33 1.31
C GLY A 646 -17.97 25.02 0.48
N TYR A 647 -18.87 24.16 0.96
CA TYR A 647 -20.19 24.02 0.36
C TYR A 647 -21.14 25.11 0.90
N ASN A 648 -21.61 26.01 0.02
CA ASN A 648 -22.41 27.17 0.38
C ASN A 648 -23.81 26.78 0.88
N GLY A 649 -24.06 26.93 2.17
CA GLY A 649 -25.35 26.64 2.80
C GLY A 649 -25.49 25.18 3.26
N GLY A 650 -24.39 24.44 3.32
CA GLY A 650 -24.37 23.05 3.78
C GLY A 650 -24.78 22.03 2.72
N VAL A 651 -24.63 20.77 3.07
CA VAL A 651 -24.97 19.62 2.21
C VAL A 651 -25.94 18.68 2.90
N LYS A 652 -26.67 17.95 2.09
CA LYS A 652 -27.45 16.78 2.48
C LYS A 652 -26.80 15.54 1.90
N PHE A 653 -26.63 14.50 2.72
CA PHE A 653 -26.24 13.19 2.27
C PHE A 653 -27.45 12.53 1.59
N VAL A 654 -27.45 12.51 0.27
CA VAL A 654 -28.63 12.08 -0.51
C VAL A 654 -28.51 10.64 -0.98
N GLY A 655 -27.29 10.10 -1.06
CA GLY A 655 -27.03 8.79 -1.65
C GLY A 655 -27.21 8.78 -3.17
N TYR A 656 -27.22 7.60 -3.73
CA TYR A 656 -27.43 7.41 -5.17
C TYR A 656 -28.93 7.22 -5.44
N PRO A 657 -29.46 7.80 -6.51
CA PRO A 657 -30.88 7.74 -6.80
C PRO A 657 -31.31 6.31 -7.17
N SER A 658 -32.42 5.87 -6.59
CA SER A 658 -33.10 4.63 -6.90
C SER A 658 -34.56 4.90 -7.32
N GLU A 659 -35.25 3.94 -7.93
CA GLU A 659 -36.64 4.15 -8.31
C GLU A 659 -37.58 4.18 -7.08
N ASP A 660 -37.29 3.36 -6.09
CA ASP A 660 -38.07 3.26 -4.85
C ASP A 660 -37.79 4.39 -3.85
N GLY A 661 -36.73 5.19 -4.08
CA GLY A 661 -36.31 6.29 -3.23
C GLY A 661 -35.54 5.89 -1.98
N THR A 662 -35.10 4.63 -1.89
CA THR A 662 -34.13 4.23 -0.87
C THR A 662 -32.81 4.95 -1.14
N SER A 663 -32.25 5.59 -0.10
CA SER A 663 -30.95 6.23 -0.21
C SER A 663 -29.88 5.14 -0.24
N ASN A 664 -29.25 4.95 -1.40
CA ASN A 664 -28.21 3.95 -1.58
C ASN A 664 -26.90 4.48 -1.00
N HIS A 665 -26.77 4.37 0.33
CA HIS A 665 -25.53 4.50 1.07
C HIS A 665 -24.96 3.11 1.29
N ALA A 666 -23.64 2.94 1.24
CA ALA A 666 -23.02 1.65 1.51
C ALA A 666 -21.80 1.81 2.42
N PHE A 667 -21.69 0.93 3.40
CA PHE A 667 -20.45 0.81 4.18
C PHE A 667 -19.34 0.28 3.29
N GLN A 668 -18.22 0.98 3.28
CA GLN A 668 -16.95 0.41 2.86
C GLN A 668 -16.22 -0.07 4.10
N ILE A 669 -15.84 -1.33 4.11
CA ILE A 669 -15.16 -1.94 5.24
C ILE A 669 -13.71 -2.22 4.87
N ASP A 670 -12.82 -2.18 5.86
CA ASP A 670 -11.40 -2.39 5.66
C ASP A 670 -10.81 -3.28 6.75
N GLY A 671 -9.79 -4.08 6.39
CA GLY A 671 -9.14 -5.03 7.29
C GLY A 671 -10.09 -6.11 7.82
N ALA A 672 -11.05 -6.55 7.01
CA ALA A 672 -12.00 -7.58 7.41
C ALA A 672 -11.37 -8.97 7.38
N ILE A 673 -11.53 -9.72 8.46
CA ILE A 673 -11.05 -11.11 8.58
C ILE A 673 -12.22 -12.04 8.76
N ALA A 674 -12.18 -13.19 8.05
CA ALA A 674 -13.07 -14.33 8.27
C ALA A 674 -12.29 -15.52 8.83
N ILE A 675 -12.95 -16.36 9.62
CA ILE A 675 -12.42 -17.62 10.15
C ILE A 675 -13.12 -18.78 9.47
N SER A 676 -12.33 -19.72 8.95
CA SER A 676 -12.87 -20.92 8.28
C SER A 676 -13.62 -21.84 9.24
N SER A 677 -14.65 -22.50 8.73
CA SER A 677 -15.37 -23.53 9.48
C SER A 677 -14.48 -24.71 9.88
N THR A 678 -13.41 -24.99 9.13
CA THR A 678 -12.41 -26.05 9.37
C THR A 678 -11.14 -25.55 10.05
N CYS A 679 -11.13 -24.33 10.58
CA CYS A 679 -9.97 -23.76 11.28
C CYS A 679 -9.44 -24.73 12.36
N ALA A 680 -8.14 -24.95 12.38
CA ALA A 680 -7.46 -25.88 13.27
C ALA A 680 -7.65 -25.50 14.75
N ASP A 681 -7.63 -24.22 15.07
CA ASP A 681 -7.95 -23.68 16.41
C ASP A 681 -8.63 -22.31 16.28
N LYS A 682 -9.97 -22.30 16.31
CA LYS A 682 -10.78 -21.08 16.18
C LYS A 682 -10.54 -20.08 17.32
N THR A 683 -10.18 -20.57 18.52
CA THR A 683 -9.89 -19.70 19.66
C THR A 683 -8.57 -18.97 19.45
N ALA A 684 -7.55 -19.65 18.95
CA ALA A 684 -6.27 -19.02 18.63
C ALA A 684 -6.41 -18.01 17.46
N ALA A 685 -7.19 -18.37 16.42
CA ALA A 685 -7.49 -17.47 15.31
C ALA A 685 -8.27 -16.22 15.77
N TRP A 686 -9.27 -16.40 16.64
CA TRP A 686 -10.00 -15.27 17.23
C TRP A 686 -9.11 -14.37 18.09
N ASN A 687 -8.24 -14.95 18.92
CA ASN A 687 -7.31 -14.16 19.74
C ASN A 687 -6.31 -13.34 18.88
N PHE A 688 -5.96 -13.84 17.70
CA PHE A 688 -5.19 -13.06 16.75
C PHE A 688 -6.04 -11.95 16.15
N MET A 689 -7.23 -12.24 15.68
CA MET A 689 -8.14 -11.29 15.06
C MET A 689 -8.54 -10.16 16.01
N LYS A 690 -8.91 -10.49 17.27
CA LYS A 690 -9.45 -9.51 18.21
C LYS A 690 -8.47 -8.41 18.62
N GLN A 691 -7.16 -8.59 18.45
CA GLN A 691 -6.18 -7.54 18.77
C GLN A 691 -6.44 -6.25 17.99
N PHE A 692 -6.93 -6.39 16.74
CA PHE A 692 -7.28 -5.25 15.88
C PHE A 692 -8.61 -4.58 16.26
N LEU A 693 -9.40 -5.22 17.11
CA LEU A 693 -10.76 -4.81 17.50
C LEU A 693 -10.81 -4.16 18.89
N THR A 694 -9.68 -4.08 19.59
CA THR A 694 -9.59 -3.48 20.92
C THR A 694 -9.69 -1.97 20.87
N GLU A 695 -10.16 -1.36 21.97
CA GLU A 695 -10.19 0.09 22.12
C GLU A 695 -8.79 0.71 21.95
N ASP A 696 -7.76 0.09 22.56
CA ASP A 696 -6.38 0.56 22.49
C ASP A 696 -5.84 0.61 21.06
N TYR A 697 -6.04 -0.47 20.29
CA TYR A 697 -5.60 -0.50 18.89
C TYR A 697 -6.36 0.55 18.04
N GLN A 698 -7.67 0.61 18.20
CA GLN A 698 -8.53 1.44 17.35
C GLN A 698 -8.56 2.93 17.72
N SER A 699 -8.04 3.28 18.89
CA SER A 699 -7.76 4.67 19.26
C SER A 699 -6.40 5.18 18.76
N GLY A 700 -5.58 4.29 18.18
CA GLY A 700 -4.27 4.61 17.63
C GLY A 700 -4.32 5.57 16.45
N TYR A 701 -3.23 6.30 16.23
CA TYR A 701 -3.14 7.28 15.14
C TYR A 701 -3.12 6.64 13.74
N ASN A 702 -2.79 5.34 13.62
CA ASN A 702 -2.80 4.61 12.35
C ASN A 702 -4.21 4.23 11.86
N VAL A 703 -5.23 4.44 12.69
CA VAL A 703 -6.63 4.15 12.32
C VAL A 703 -7.27 5.39 11.71
N TRP A 704 -7.22 5.50 10.39
CA TRP A 704 -7.68 6.67 9.63
C TRP A 704 -9.19 6.73 9.43
N ASN A 705 -9.81 5.57 9.18
CA ASN A 705 -11.26 5.46 9.00
C ASN A 705 -11.99 5.37 10.34
N PHE A 706 -13.32 5.39 10.32
CA PHE A 706 -14.11 5.15 11.52
C PHE A 706 -13.78 3.79 12.13
N PRO A 707 -13.41 3.73 13.41
CA PRO A 707 -13.16 2.46 14.08
C PRO A 707 -14.47 1.67 14.24
N ILE A 708 -14.39 0.33 14.13
CA ILE A 708 -15.55 -0.53 14.41
C ILE A 708 -15.83 -0.63 15.91
N ASN A 709 -14.85 -0.43 16.78
CA ASN A 709 -15.02 -0.42 18.23
C ASN A 709 -15.81 0.82 18.67
N GLN A 710 -16.96 0.59 19.33
CA GLN A 710 -17.87 1.66 19.73
C GLN A 710 -17.22 2.73 20.63
N LYS A 711 -16.35 2.32 21.56
CA LYS A 711 -15.72 3.29 22.49
C LYS A 711 -14.68 4.16 21.77
N ALA A 712 -13.89 3.54 20.88
CA ALA A 712 -12.93 4.29 20.05
C ALA A 712 -13.67 5.25 19.10
N PHE A 713 -14.78 4.81 18.51
CA PHE A 713 -15.66 5.64 17.70
C PHE A 713 -16.22 6.84 18.49
N ASP A 714 -16.78 6.59 19.67
CA ASP A 714 -17.30 7.64 20.54
C ASP A 714 -16.22 8.63 20.99
N GLN A 715 -15.00 8.15 21.22
CA GLN A 715 -13.88 9.01 21.60
C GLN A 715 -13.44 9.89 20.42
N LYS A 716 -13.28 9.36 19.22
CA LYS A 716 -12.95 10.16 18.02
C LYS A 716 -14.02 11.22 17.72
N MET A 717 -15.30 10.85 17.88
CA MET A 717 -16.41 11.81 17.76
C MET A 717 -16.28 12.95 18.77
N LYS A 718 -16.04 12.60 20.04
CA LYS A 718 -15.87 13.59 21.11
C LYS A 718 -14.66 14.49 20.87
N ASP A 719 -13.55 13.93 20.39
CA ASP A 719 -12.34 14.70 20.10
C ASP A 719 -12.57 15.69 18.96
N ALA A 720 -13.27 15.30 17.90
CA ALA A 720 -13.66 16.19 16.82
C ALA A 720 -14.56 17.34 17.28
N MET A 721 -15.44 17.09 18.26
CA MET A 721 -16.35 18.11 18.85
C MET A 721 -15.71 18.96 19.95
N THR A 722 -14.52 18.58 20.46
CA THR A 722 -13.90 19.28 21.58
C THR A 722 -13.18 20.53 21.08
N GLU A 723 -13.62 21.70 21.57
CA GLU A 723 -12.97 22.98 21.34
C GLU A 723 -11.65 23.08 22.11
N GLU A 724 -10.62 23.54 21.47
CA GLU A 724 -9.32 23.81 22.05
C GLU A 724 -9.05 25.31 22.12
N TYR A 725 -8.37 25.75 23.17
CA TYR A 725 -8.11 27.17 23.44
C TYR A 725 -6.64 27.39 23.77
N GLN A 726 -6.10 28.53 23.30
CA GLN A 726 -4.75 28.93 23.69
C GLN A 726 -4.65 29.12 25.21
N THR A 727 -3.55 28.64 25.79
CA THR A 727 -3.24 28.77 27.20
C THR A 727 -1.93 29.51 27.41
N ASP A 728 -1.85 30.31 28.50
CA ASP A 728 -0.61 30.94 28.94
C ASP A 728 0.32 29.91 29.66
N GLU A 729 1.52 30.33 30.02
CA GLU A 729 2.50 29.50 30.73
C GLU A 729 1.98 28.89 32.05
N ASN A 730 0.90 29.43 32.59
CA ASN A 730 0.25 28.97 33.84
C ASN A 730 -0.95 28.08 33.58
N GLY A 731 -1.28 27.77 32.31
CA GLY A 731 -2.45 26.99 31.91
C GLY A 731 -3.76 27.75 31.89
N ASN A 732 -3.75 29.10 31.97
CA ASN A 732 -4.95 29.89 31.88
C ASN A 732 -5.31 30.20 30.43
N VAL A 733 -6.59 30.10 30.07
CA VAL A 733 -7.06 30.40 28.71
C VAL A 733 -6.77 31.87 28.35
N VAL A 734 -6.07 32.08 27.26
CA VAL A 734 -5.79 33.40 26.66
C VAL A 734 -7.06 33.94 26.01
N LYS A 735 -7.25 35.26 26.10
CA LYS A 735 -8.45 35.95 25.59
C LYS A 735 -8.05 37.05 24.62
N ASP A 736 -8.90 37.26 23.61
CA ASP A 736 -8.77 38.36 22.68
C ASP A 736 -9.07 39.73 23.32
N GLU A 737 -8.93 40.81 22.59
CA GLU A 737 -9.21 42.18 23.03
C GLU A 737 -10.66 42.41 23.50
N ASN A 738 -11.60 41.55 23.07
CA ASN A 738 -13.03 41.59 23.41
C ASN A 738 -13.35 40.73 24.64
N GLY A 739 -12.34 39.99 25.16
CA GLY A 739 -12.49 39.11 26.30
C GLY A 739 -12.98 37.71 25.97
N ASN A 740 -13.00 37.30 24.69
CA ASN A 740 -13.35 35.94 24.24
C ASN A 740 -12.12 35.02 24.28
N PRO A 741 -12.28 33.75 24.64
CA PRO A 741 -11.21 32.75 24.50
C PRO A 741 -10.68 32.67 23.06
N ILE A 742 -9.36 32.65 22.90
CA ILE A 742 -8.75 32.41 21.58
C ILE A 742 -8.81 30.92 21.32
N ARG A 743 -9.55 30.52 20.29
CA ARG A 743 -9.72 29.13 19.87
C ARG A 743 -8.49 28.66 19.09
N ILE A 744 -8.06 27.43 19.30
CA ILE A 744 -7.08 26.74 18.46
C ILE A 744 -7.85 26.01 17.37
N PRO A 745 -7.55 26.22 16.08
CA PRO A 745 -8.19 25.45 15.02
C PRO A 745 -7.71 24.00 15.05
N LYS A 746 -8.60 23.06 14.75
CA LYS A 746 -8.26 21.65 14.54
C LYS A 746 -7.37 21.49 13.32
N MET A 747 -7.56 22.37 12.33
CA MET A 747 -6.80 22.36 11.08
C MET A 747 -6.75 23.77 10.50
N THR A 748 -5.62 24.13 9.89
CA THR A 748 -5.47 25.35 9.10
C THR A 748 -4.83 25.01 7.77
N TYR A 749 -5.39 25.46 6.66
CA TYR A 749 -4.79 25.28 5.34
C TYR A 749 -4.76 26.58 4.56
N TYR A 750 -3.73 26.70 3.72
CA TYR A 750 -3.50 27.87 2.88
C TYR A 750 -4.02 27.60 1.48
N THR A 751 -4.81 28.50 0.92
CA THR A 751 -5.20 28.46 -0.49
C THR A 751 -4.02 28.95 -1.32
N THR A 752 -3.29 28.07 -1.99
CA THR A 752 -2.29 28.51 -2.98
C THR A 752 -2.99 28.76 -4.32
N ASP A 753 -2.70 29.89 -4.94
CA ASP A 753 -3.25 30.36 -6.22
C ASP A 753 -2.72 29.54 -7.45
N THR A 754 -2.34 28.28 -7.24
CA THR A 754 -1.85 27.37 -8.29
C THR A 754 -2.92 26.34 -8.64
N GLY A 755 -3.85 26.74 -9.48
CA GLY A 755 -4.63 25.93 -10.42
C GLY A 755 -5.05 24.50 -9.97
N GLY A 756 -5.80 24.34 -8.89
CA GLY A 756 -6.32 23.07 -8.42
C GLY A 756 -6.82 23.09 -6.98
N GLY A 757 -6.69 24.20 -6.29
CA GLY A 757 -7.18 24.39 -4.92
C GLY A 757 -8.56 25.06 -4.90
N VAL A 758 -9.31 24.78 -3.88
CA VAL A 758 -10.64 25.31 -3.58
C VAL A 758 -10.67 26.84 -3.71
N ALA A 759 -11.11 27.37 -4.84
CA ALA A 759 -11.28 28.81 -5.04
C ALA A 759 -12.58 29.24 -4.35
N PHE A 760 -12.47 29.79 -3.15
CA PHE A 760 -13.57 30.59 -2.59
C PHE A 760 -13.63 31.88 -3.36
N ALA A 761 -14.67 32.07 -4.18
CA ALA A 761 -14.95 33.37 -4.75
C ALA A 761 -15.34 34.31 -3.61
N ALA A 762 -14.37 35.03 -3.06
CA ALA A 762 -14.63 36.23 -2.29
C ALA A 762 -15.16 37.27 -3.28
N THR A 763 -16.47 37.41 -3.41
CA THR A 763 -17.08 38.54 -4.10
C THR A 763 -16.72 39.79 -3.30
N THR A 764 -15.71 40.52 -3.81
CA THR A 764 -15.38 41.86 -3.38
C THR A 764 -16.58 42.77 -3.72
N GLU A 765 -17.53 42.86 -2.82
CA GLU A 765 -18.25 44.13 -2.56
C GLU A 765 -19.08 43.99 -1.28
N THR A 766 -18.74 44.85 -0.34
CA THR A 766 -19.33 45.14 0.99
C THR A 766 -18.85 44.32 2.16
N ALA A 767 -18.18 45.07 3.02
CA ALA A 767 -17.77 44.82 4.37
C ALA A 767 -18.57 43.78 5.17
N ALA A 768 -17.81 42.94 5.90
CA ALA A 768 -18.19 42.31 7.14
C ALA A 768 -19.54 41.57 7.15
N SER A 769 -19.58 40.46 6.46
CA SER A 769 -20.33 39.32 6.97
C SER A 769 -19.41 38.10 6.93
N THR A 770 -18.86 37.78 8.06
CA THR A 770 -18.20 36.49 8.31
C THR A 770 -19.23 35.43 8.00
N VAL A 771 -19.14 34.82 6.85
CA VAL A 771 -19.93 33.62 6.57
C VAL A 771 -19.31 32.53 7.40
N VAL A 772 -19.76 32.38 8.62
CA VAL A 772 -19.42 31.24 9.46
C VAL A 772 -20.22 30.07 8.92
N ILE A 773 -19.63 29.30 8.04
CA ILE A 773 -20.15 28.01 7.65
C ILE A 773 -19.54 27.00 8.62
N GLY A 774 -20.36 26.52 9.56
CA GLY A 774 -20.02 25.38 10.40
C GLY A 774 -18.65 25.39 11.07
N GLY A 775 -18.27 26.47 11.75
CA GLY A 775 -17.04 26.52 12.55
C GLY A 775 -15.76 26.89 11.82
N SER A 776 -15.76 27.15 10.51
CA SER A 776 -14.59 27.65 9.77
C SER A 776 -14.54 29.18 9.71
N GLY A 777 -13.33 29.75 9.64
CA GLY A 777 -13.10 31.20 9.46
C GLY A 777 -12.00 31.42 8.42
N VAL A 778 -12.17 32.44 7.57
CA VAL A 778 -11.10 32.89 6.66
C VAL A 778 -10.26 33.91 7.43
N ASN A 779 -8.97 33.66 7.54
CA ASN A 779 -8.01 34.53 8.22
C ASN A 779 -7.63 35.73 7.35
N GLU A 780 -7.02 36.75 7.95
CA GLU A 780 -6.55 37.95 7.22
C GLU A 780 -5.51 37.63 6.14
N ASP A 781 -4.75 36.55 6.29
CA ASP A 781 -3.76 36.04 5.34
C ASP A 781 -4.35 35.14 4.24
N GLY A 782 -5.68 34.98 4.21
CA GLY A 782 -6.39 34.14 3.24
C GLY A 782 -6.40 32.63 3.60
N SER A 783 -5.78 32.23 4.70
CA SER A 783 -5.88 30.86 5.19
C SER A 783 -7.28 30.57 5.77
N ILE A 784 -7.66 29.30 5.79
CA ILE A 784 -8.94 28.85 6.35
C ILE A 784 -8.67 28.02 7.60
N SER A 785 -9.19 28.49 8.73
CA SER A 785 -9.16 27.78 10.00
C SER A 785 -10.45 27.00 10.21
N ILE A 786 -10.33 25.71 10.47
CA ILE A 786 -11.42 24.79 10.77
C ILE A 786 -11.37 24.45 12.25
N TYR A 787 -12.47 24.71 12.94
CA TYR A 787 -12.60 24.49 14.38
C TYR A 787 -13.39 23.22 14.67
N ALA A 788 -13.66 22.94 15.94
CA ALA A 788 -14.37 21.76 16.38
C ALA A 788 -15.74 21.60 15.67
N MET A 789 -16.10 20.34 15.42
CA MET A 789 -17.36 19.94 14.80
C MET A 789 -18.55 20.36 15.62
N THR A 790 -19.59 20.85 14.98
CA THR A 790 -20.85 21.21 15.63
C THR A 790 -21.71 19.97 15.90
N GLN A 791 -22.63 20.05 16.83
CA GLN A 791 -23.59 18.98 17.10
C GLN A 791 -24.41 18.63 15.84
N GLU A 792 -24.81 19.62 15.07
CA GLU A 792 -25.59 19.41 13.84
C GLU A 792 -24.83 18.62 12.79
N GLN A 793 -23.55 18.92 12.59
CA GLN A 793 -22.68 18.17 11.67
C GLN A 793 -22.45 16.73 12.16
N THR A 794 -22.26 16.57 13.47
CA THR A 794 -22.13 15.24 14.09
C THR A 794 -23.40 14.42 13.90
N ASP A 795 -24.57 15.01 14.18
CA ASP A 795 -25.86 14.35 14.04
C ASP A 795 -26.10 13.91 12.58
N GLN A 796 -25.72 14.73 11.58
CA GLN A 796 -25.81 14.38 10.16
C GLN A 796 -24.99 13.13 9.81
N ILE A 797 -23.77 13.01 10.35
CA ILE A 797 -22.91 11.83 10.13
C ILE A 797 -23.50 10.60 10.82
N LEU A 798 -23.98 10.75 12.05
CA LEU A 798 -24.61 9.65 12.78
C LEU A 798 -25.91 9.19 12.09
N ASP A 799 -26.71 10.11 11.58
CA ASP A 799 -27.93 9.80 10.83
C ASP A 799 -27.60 9.06 9.54
N LEU A 800 -26.52 9.46 8.83
CA LEU A 800 -26.02 8.75 7.66
C LEU A 800 -25.60 7.32 8.00
N ILE A 801 -24.80 7.13 9.05
CA ILE A 801 -24.35 5.79 9.51
C ILE A 801 -25.55 4.92 9.88
N ASN A 802 -26.52 5.49 10.60
CA ASN A 802 -27.75 4.76 11.02
C ASN A 802 -28.68 4.43 9.84
N ALA A 803 -28.69 5.25 8.79
CA ALA A 803 -29.49 5.01 7.59
C ALA A 803 -28.84 4.01 6.63
N THR A 804 -27.54 3.75 6.76
CA THR A 804 -26.80 2.83 5.89
C THR A 804 -27.07 1.39 6.31
N THR A 805 -27.60 0.58 5.38
CA THR A 805 -27.99 -0.84 5.61
C THR A 805 -27.27 -1.83 4.73
N ALA A 806 -26.52 -1.37 3.72
CA ALA A 806 -25.80 -2.20 2.78
C ALA A 806 -24.27 -2.06 2.97
N VAL A 807 -23.53 -3.11 2.64
CA VAL A 807 -22.09 -3.08 2.48
C VAL A 807 -21.78 -2.94 1.00
N TYR A 808 -20.76 -2.13 0.66
CA TYR A 808 -20.30 -1.98 -0.72
C TYR A 808 -19.85 -3.34 -1.25
N GLY A 809 -20.56 -3.85 -2.23
CA GLY A 809 -20.29 -5.14 -2.84
C GLY A 809 -19.82 -4.99 -4.29
N TYR A 810 -18.82 -5.75 -4.66
CA TYR A 810 -18.26 -5.76 -6.01
C TYR A 810 -18.07 -7.21 -6.46
N ASP A 811 -18.96 -7.70 -7.34
CA ASP A 811 -18.76 -8.94 -8.09
C ASP A 811 -18.42 -8.55 -9.54
N GLU A 812 -17.14 -8.62 -9.87
CA GLU A 812 -16.63 -8.22 -11.17
C GLU A 812 -17.28 -9.02 -12.32
N SER A 813 -17.55 -10.31 -12.09
CA SER A 813 -18.17 -11.14 -13.10
C SER A 813 -19.60 -10.68 -13.39
N ILE A 814 -20.35 -10.31 -12.36
CA ILE A 814 -21.71 -9.76 -12.52
C ILE A 814 -21.64 -8.39 -13.19
N LEU A 815 -20.78 -7.50 -12.74
CA LEU A 815 -20.62 -6.16 -13.32
C LEU A 815 -20.16 -6.22 -14.79
N ASN A 816 -19.27 -7.14 -15.13
CA ASN A 816 -18.86 -7.37 -16.52
C ASN A 816 -20.01 -7.88 -17.39
N ILE A 817 -20.82 -8.83 -16.87
CA ILE A 817 -22.02 -9.29 -17.58
C ILE A 817 -22.96 -8.12 -17.86
N ILE A 818 -23.18 -7.25 -16.85
CA ILE A 818 -24.06 -6.09 -16.97
C ILE A 818 -23.51 -5.10 -18.00
N SER A 819 -22.23 -4.75 -17.91
CA SER A 819 -21.58 -3.78 -18.78
C SER A 819 -21.56 -4.25 -20.24
N ASP A 820 -21.23 -5.53 -20.48
CA ASP A 820 -21.21 -6.13 -21.83
C ASP A 820 -22.57 -6.03 -22.50
N GLU A 821 -23.65 -6.37 -21.79
CA GLU A 821 -25.01 -6.35 -22.36
C GLU A 821 -25.58 -4.94 -22.44
N ALA A 822 -25.29 -4.07 -21.43
CA ALA A 822 -25.72 -2.68 -21.43
C ALA A 822 -25.09 -1.88 -22.59
N ALA A 823 -23.85 -2.20 -22.99
CA ALA A 823 -23.17 -1.54 -24.11
C ALA A 823 -24.01 -1.55 -25.40
N ALA A 824 -24.66 -2.66 -25.71
CA ALA A 824 -25.52 -2.77 -26.89
C ALA A 824 -26.80 -1.92 -26.76
N TYR A 825 -27.34 -1.74 -25.54
CA TYR A 825 -28.45 -0.83 -25.26
C TYR A 825 -28.02 0.62 -25.41
N PHE A 826 -26.88 0.97 -24.84
CA PHE A 826 -26.31 2.32 -24.89
C PHE A 826 -25.97 2.73 -26.35
N ALA A 827 -25.57 1.78 -27.19
CA ALA A 827 -25.35 1.99 -28.62
C ALA A 827 -26.66 2.05 -29.42
N GLY A 828 -27.84 1.80 -28.82
CA GLY A 828 -29.14 1.76 -29.49
C GLY A 828 -29.36 0.50 -30.35
N GLU A 829 -28.55 -0.55 -30.14
CA GLU A 829 -28.62 -1.80 -30.90
C GLU A 829 -29.62 -2.82 -30.33
N LYS A 830 -29.91 -2.72 -29.01
CA LYS A 830 -30.86 -3.54 -28.27
C LYS A 830 -31.93 -2.69 -27.59
N SER A 831 -33.11 -3.27 -27.39
CA SER A 831 -34.16 -2.65 -26.59
C SER A 831 -33.84 -2.79 -25.09
N LEU A 832 -34.40 -1.90 -24.24
CA LEU A 832 -34.30 -1.94 -22.79
C LEU A 832 -34.73 -3.32 -22.26
N ASP A 833 -35.90 -3.82 -22.65
CA ASP A 833 -36.42 -5.10 -22.19
C ASP A 833 -35.53 -6.29 -22.64
N ASP A 834 -35.02 -6.28 -23.88
CA ASP A 834 -34.15 -7.36 -24.34
C ASP A 834 -32.82 -7.36 -23.57
N THR A 835 -32.28 -6.19 -23.24
CA THR A 835 -31.06 -6.04 -22.49
C THR A 835 -31.24 -6.52 -21.04
N ALA A 836 -32.28 -6.06 -20.36
CA ALA A 836 -32.59 -6.45 -19.00
C ALA A 836 -32.82 -7.98 -18.89
N ASN A 837 -33.58 -8.57 -19.80
CA ASN A 837 -33.82 -10.01 -19.86
C ASN A 837 -32.54 -10.82 -20.15
N MET A 838 -31.60 -10.28 -20.94
CA MET A 838 -30.35 -10.96 -21.25
C MET A 838 -29.42 -10.93 -20.02
N ILE A 839 -29.30 -9.78 -19.37
CA ILE A 839 -28.54 -9.62 -18.10
C ILE A 839 -29.13 -10.58 -17.06
N GLN A 840 -30.44 -10.55 -16.84
CA GLN A 840 -31.16 -11.47 -15.96
C GLN A 840 -30.79 -12.93 -16.22
N SER A 841 -30.82 -13.34 -17.48
CA SER A 841 -30.56 -14.74 -17.85
C SER A 841 -29.10 -15.14 -17.62
N ARG A 842 -28.14 -14.26 -17.92
CA ARG A 842 -26.70 -14.51 -17.75
C ARG A 842 -26.31 -14.50 -16.27
N VAL A 843 -26.79 -13.50 -15.51
CA VAL A 843 -26.49 -13.40 -14.06
C VAL A 843 -27.18 -14.55 -13.31
N ASN A 844 -28.44 -14.90 -13.59
CA ASN A 844 -29.08 -16.06 -12.99
C ASN A 844 -28.28 -17.35 -13.20
N LEU A 845 -27.77 -17.58 -14.41
CA LEU A 845 -26.94 -18.75 -14.69
C LEU A 845 -25.66 -18.72 -13.84
N TYR A 846 -24.98 -17.58 -13.81
CA TYR A 846 -23.76 -17.40 -13.02
C TYR A 846 -23.99 -17.64 -11.52
N VAL A 847 -25.02 -16.99 -10.94
CA VAL A 847 -25.38 -17.15 -9.53
C VAL A 847 -25.76 -18.60 -9.20
N ALA A 848 -26.53 -19.25 -10.08
CA ALA A 848 -26.93 -20.65 -9.88
C ALA A 848 -25.75 -21.65 -9.99
N GLU A 849 -24.74 -21.34 -10.79
CA GLU A 849 -23.51 -22.15 -10.89
C GLU A 849 -22.61 -21.97 -9.65
N GLN A 850 -22.74 -20.84 -8.97
CA GLN A 850 -21.96 -20.49 -7.80
C GLN A 850 -22.65 -20.83 -6.46
N SER A 851 -23.99 -20.99 -6.43
CA SER A 851 -24.81 -21.32 -5.21
C SER A 851 -24.72 -22.82 -4.74
#